data_df38aa5fb96719a615a0c4dd210868d4
#
_entry.id   df38aa5fb96719a615a0c4dd210868d4
#
_cell.length_a   1.000
_cell.length_b   1.000
_cell.length_c   1.000
_cell.angle_alpha   90.00
_cell.angle_beta   90.00
_cell.angle_gamma   90.00
#
_symmetry.space_group_name_H-M   'P 1'
#
loop_
_entity.id
_entity.type
_entity.pdbx_description
1 polymer ?
#
loop_
_entity_poly.entity_id
_entity_poly.type
_entity_poly.pdbx_seq_one_letter_code
_entity_poly.pdbx_strand_id
1 'polypeptide(L)'
;MLEQQTKHVYLQTVEDVFKEVQSSPSGLSSQEAASRLEKYGANTLQEGKKKTLLEKFVDQFKDFMILVLLVAAVVSMFAHQGDPDPTDAIIILAVVLLNAVLGVFQESKAEEAIEALKKMASPVASVLRDGHVEHIKGEDIVVGDVVILEAGDVVPADMRLFEVNTVKIEESALTGESVPVDKDLVIPAGDEVGIGDRTNMAFSSTNVTYGRAVGVVTSTGMNTEVGKIANMLANTEEGKTPLQENQDALGKWLTIMILVIAVIIFLVGMLRGNEWTHMLLTAIAIAVAAIPEGLPAISTIILALGTQKMAQRNAIVRKLPAVETLGGVEIICSDKTGTLTLNQMTVEKMVYDNEIHDASEEISKDNIALRVMNLANDTKISQDNSLLGDPTETAMVQYGLDKNYDVREELVNIPRIAEVPFDSTRKLMTTIHQLEDGKYLVATKGAPDMLLDRVTKIEKHGEVSAFTEDDRTTLMKLNKEMATQALRVLAMAYKVIDTLPETIDTDSIEHDLIFAGLVGMIDPERKEAAAAIKVAQSAGIRTIMITGDHRDTAQAIAKRLGILRPDQEDGVLTGGELNDISDEELERTVENYSVYARVSPEHKVRIVKAWQKNGKVVSMTGDGVNDAPSLKQADIGVGMGITGTEVSKGASDMVLADDNFETIVVAVEEGRKVFANIQKAVQYLLSANFGEVMTMFVATMAGWSILEPIHILWINLVTDVFPAIALGLEEAEADIMNHPPRGKGSNFLSNGVLPSIFYQGFFEGGITLFVFWYATHIANWGNPVGETMAFATLGLIQLFHAFNVKSVYKSLGTVGAFKNKMFNYAILVSAVMLLSVMVIPGLTTVFDVAILTAEQWLFVVGAAFSIVPIVEIAKAIMRAMGMDKD
;
A
#
# COMPACT_ATOMS: atom_id res chain seq x y z
N MET A 1 -32.79 16.84 -20.68
CA MET A 1 -33.90 15.90 -20.94
C MET A 1 -33.56 14.49 -20.45
N LEU A 2 -32.31 14.08 -20.46
CA LEU A 2 -31.85 12.79 -19.86
C LEU A 2 -31.84 12.76 -18.32
N GLU A 3 -31.86 13.89 -17.64
CA GLU A 3 -31.79 13.99 -16.17
C GLU A 3 -33.11 13.79 -15.41
N GLN A 4 -34.26 13.80 -16.07
CA GLN A 4 -35.56 13.78 -15.38
C GLN A 4 -36.40 12.52 -15.59
N GLN A 5 -35.97 11.55 -16.42
CA GLN A 5 -36.83 10.43 -16.84
C GLN A 5 -36.46 9.04 -16.26
N THR A 6 -35.45 8.90 -15.47
CA THR A 6 -34.97 7.58 -14.95
C THR A 6 -35.73 7.07 -13.72
N LYS A 7 -36.90 7.64 -13.39
CA LYS A 7 -37.57 7.32 -12.11
C LYS A 7 -38.08 5.88 -11.96
N HIS A 8 -38.22 5.11 -13.07
CA HIS A 8 -38.75 3.74 -13.01
C HIS A 8 -38.12 2.77 -14.04
N VAL A 9 -36.83 2.85 -14.27
CA VAL A 9 -36.10 2.00 -15.23
C VAL A 9 -36.33 0.49 -14.98
N TYR A 10 -36.42 0.08 -13.71
CA TYR A 10 -36.70 -1.30 -13.32
C TYR A 10 -38.11 -1.80 -13.68
N LEU A 11 -39.04 -0.90 -13.97
CA LEU A 11 -40.42 -1.24 -14.43
C LEU A 11 -40.58 -1.23 -15.96
N GLN A 12 -39.52 -0.83 -16.70
CA GLN A 12 -39.53 -0.76 -18.15
C GLN A 12 -39.02 -2.05 -18.79
N THR A 13 -39.43 -2.27 -20.04
CA THR A 13 -38.83 -3.33 -20.87
C THR A 13 -37.38 -2.95 -21.24
N VAL A 14 -36.55 -3.93 -21.52
CA VAL A 14 -35.14 -3.70 -21.93
C VAL A 14 -35.05 -2.80 -23.17
N GLU A 15 -35.99 -3.02 -24.15
CA GLU A 15 -36.06 -2.23 -25.39
C GLU A 15 -36.38 -0.76 -25.14
N ASP A 16 -37.26 -0.47 -24.18
CA ASP A 16 -37.62 0.91 -23.82
C ASP A 16 -36.45 1.60 -23.08
N VAL A 17 -35.74 0.87 -22.24
CA VAL A 17 -34.54 1.39 -21.58
C VAL A 17 -33.45 1.76 -22.59
N PHE A 18 -33.18 0.89 -23.58
CA PHE A 18 -32.22 1.21 -24.63
C PHE A 18 -32.61 2.45 -25.45
N LYS A 19 -33.91 2.62 -25.73
CA LYS A 19 -34.42 3.83 -26.41
C LYS A 19 -34.23 5.08 -25.54
N GLU A 20 -34.54 4.98 -24.24
CA GLU A 20 -34.40 6.10 -23.30
C GLU A 20 -32.96 6.56 -23.16
N VAL A 21 -32.02 5.62 -22.97
CA VAL A 21 -30.60 5.93 -22.85
C VAL A 21 -29.87 6.13 -24.19
N GLN A 22 -30.63 6.02 -25.32
CA GLN A 22 -30.08 6.17 -26.68
C GLN A 22 -28.86 5.29 -26.94
N SER A 23 -28.99 3.98 -26.66
CA SER A 23 -27.93 2.98 -26.83
C SER A 23 -28.48 1.73 -27.51
N SER A 24 -27.64 0.73 -27.66
CA SER A 24 -27.96 -0.58 -28.25
C SER A 24 -27.25 -1.72 -27.50
N PRO A 25 -27.72 -2.97 -27.66
CA PRO A 25 -27.05 -4.12 -27.05
C PRO A 25 -25.57 -4.31 -27.49
N SER A 26 -25.15 -3.72 -28.62
CA SER A 26 -23.75 -3.71 -29.08
C SER A 26 -22.90 -2.59 -28.48
N GLY A 27 -23.46 -1.81 -27.58
CA GLY A 27 -22.82 -0.71 -26.89
C GLY A 27 -22.85 0.62 -27.68
N LEU A 28 -22.23 1.63 -27.07
CA LEU A 28 -22.01 2.94 -27.69
C LEU A 28 -20.76 2.88 -28.61
N SER A 29 -20.67 3.83 -29.53
CA SER A 29 -19.37 4.09 -30.17
C SER A 29 -18.44 4.82 -29.21
N SER A 30 -17.13 4.61 -29.35
CA SER A 30 -16.13 5.29 -28.52
C SER A 30 -16.22 6.81 -28.65
N GLN A 31 -16.59 7.33 -29.83
CA GLN A 31 -16.81 8.76 -30.06
C GLN A 31 -18.05 9.29 -29.30
N GLU A 32 -19.16 8.56 -29.31
CA GLU A 32 -20.37 8.95 -28.57
C GLU A 32 -20.12 8.89 -27.05
N ALA A 33 -19.40 7.87 -26.57
CA ALA A 33 -19.02 7.75 -25.17
C ALA A 33 -18.15 8.93 -24.72
N ALA A 34 -17.15 9.31 -25.51
CA ALA A 34 -16.31 10.47 -25.22
C ALA A 34 -17.10 11.78 -25.20
N SER A 35 -18.05 11.97 -26.15
CA SER A 35 -18.94 13.14 -26.18
C SER A 35 -19.84 13.21 -24.96
N ARG A 36 -20.37 12.07 -24.48
CA ARG A 36 -21.18 12.01 -23.27
C ARG A 36 -20.36 12.29 -22.01
N LEU A 37 -19.13 11.77 -21.94
CA LEU A 37 -18.20 12.03 -20.84
C LEU A 37 -17.89 13.53 -20.72
N GLU A 38 -17.62 14.19 -21.83
CA GLU A 38 -17.37 15.65 -21.86
C GLU A 38 -18.59 16.44 -21.43
N LYS A 39 -19.78 16.02 -21.88
CA LYS A 39 -21.04 16.75 -21.65
C LYS A 39 -21.62 16.56 -20.26
N TYR A 40 -21.56 15.33 -19.71
CA TYR A 40 -22.21 14.95 -18.45
C TYR A 40 -21.26 14.76 -17.29
N GLY A 41 -19.94 14.76 -17.54
CA GLY A 41 -18.89 14.57 -16.54
C GLY A 41 -18.60 13.10 -16.22
N ALA A 42 -17.56 12.91 -15.43
CA ALA A 42 -17.08 11.59 -15.02
C ALA A 42 -18.04 10.88 -14.04
N ASN A 43 -18.03 9.55 -14.09
CA ASN A 43 -18.76 8.70 -13.14
C ASN A 43 -18.06 8.68 -11.78
N THR A 44 -18.11 9.77 -11.07
CA THR A 44 -17.53 9.93 -9.74
C THR A 44 -18.58 10.50 -8.79
N LEU A 45 -18.51 10.08 -7.54
CA LEU A 45 -19.26 10.72 -6.47
C LEU A 45 -18.64 12.12 -6.26
N GLN A 46 -19.48 13.17 -6.22
CA GLN A 46 -18.99 14.50 -5.87
C GLN A 46 -18.45 14.43 -4.44
N GLU A 47 -17.16 14.53 -4.32
CA GLU A 47 -16.55 14.94 -3.08
C GLU A 47 -17.08 16.33 -2.72
N GLY A 48 -17.24 16.62 -1.42
CA GLY A 48 -17.74 17.93 -0.97
C GLY A 48 -17.03 19.06 -1.72
N LYS A 49 -17.69 20.19 -1.95
CA LYS A 49 -17.15 21.31 -2.72
C LYS A 49 -15.71 21.59 -2.29
N LYS A 50 -14.76 21.41 -3.21
CA LYS A 50 -13.36 21.81 -2.97
C LYS A 50 -13.36 23.30 -2.64
N LYS A 51 -12.77 23.64 -1.51
CA LYS A 51 -12.61 25.04 -1.11
C LYS A 51 -11.76 25.76 -2.15
N THR A 52 -12.21 26.92 -2.55
CA THR A 52 -11.41 27.81 -3.41
C THR A 52 -10.17 28.30 -2.66
N LEU A 53 -9.14 28.74 -3.38
CA LEU A 53 -7.94 29.31 -2.76
C LEU A 53 -8.29 30.49 -1.83
N LEU A 54 -9.31 31.27 -2.19
CA LEU A 54 -9.78 32.39 -1.37
C LEU A 54 -10.45 31.89 -0.09
N GLU A 55 -11.29 30.86 -0.18
CA GLU A 55 -11.93 30.26 1.01
C GLU A 55 -10.89 29.66 1.95
N LYS A 56 -9.88 28.95 1.42
CA LYS A 56 -8.76 28.44 2.20
C LYS A 56 -7.99 29.56 2.89
N PHE A 57 -7.72 30.64 2.16
CA PHE A 57 -7.05 31.82 2.72
C PHE A 57 -7.85 32.46 3.86
N VAL A 58 -9.15 32.63 3.70
CA VAL A 58 -10.03 33.16 4.75
C VAL A 58 -10.13 32.18 5.92
N ASP A 59 -10.14 30.90 5.67
CA ASP A 59 -10.18 29.88 6.74
C ASP A 59 -8.93 29.90 7.61
N GLN A 60 -7.74 30.29 7.07
CA GLN A 60 -6.54 30.47 7.88
C GLN A 60 -6.74 31.50 9.01
N PHE A 61 -7.56 32.53 8.78
CA PHE A 61 -7.84 33.56 9.79
C PHE A 61 -8.79 33.07 10.92
N LYS A 62 -9.36 31.87 10.79
CA LYS A 62 -10.15 31.25 11.87
C LYS A 62 -9.27 30.47 12.84
N ASP A 63 -7.99 30.26 12.50
CA ASP A 63 -7.04 29.63 13.39
C ASP A 63 -6.90 30.42 14.70
N PHE A 64 -6.90 29.70 15.81
CA PHE A 64 -6.85 30.31 17.14
C PHE A 64 -5.61 31.20 17.33
N MET A 65 -4.47 30.75 16.80
CA MET A 65 -3.20 31.45 16.94
C MET A 65 -3.17 32.74 16.10
N ILE A 66 -3.73 32.72 14.91
CA ILE A 66 -3.86 33.91 14.07
C ILE A 66 -4.81 34.91 14.72
N LEU A 67 -5.89 34.46 15.34
CA LEU A 67 -6.77 35.34 16.12
C LEU A 67 -6.03 35.98 17.30
N VAL A 68 -5.19 35.20 18.00
CA VAL A 68 -4.35 35.72 19.10
C VAL A 68 -3.37 36.79 18.58
N LEU A 69 -2.72 36.55 17.42
CA LEU A 69 -1.82 37.51 16.76
C LEU A 69 -2.56 38.79 16.33
N LEU A 70 -3.77 38.66 15.78
CA LEU A 70 -4.59 39.83 15.43
C LEU A 70 -4.97 40.66 16.67
N VAL A 71 -5.31 40.01 17.78
CA VAL A 71 -5.53 40.70 19.06
C VAL A 71 -4.24 41.38 19.53
N ALA A 72 -3.09 40.70 19.39
CA ALA A 72 -1.79 41.29 19.72
C ALA A 72 -1.48 42.54 18.86
N ALA A 73 -1.77 42.49 17.55
CA ALA A 73 -1.60 43.62 16.65
C ALA A 73 -2.46 44.83 17.09
N VAL A 74 -3.71 44.60 17.52
CA VAL A 74 -4.59 45.64 18.03
C VAL A 74 -4.07 46.20 19.37
N VAL A 75 -3.62 45.32 20.27
CA VAL A 75 -3.09 45.72 21.57
C VAL A 75 -1.80 46.53 21.38
N SER A 76 -0.91 46.16 20.48
CA SER A 76 0.35 46.88 20.19
C SER A 76 0.11 48.32 19.74
N MET A 77 -0.97 48.60 18.98
CA MET A 77 -1.34 49.96 18.56
C MET A 77 -1.64 50.90 19.73
N PHE A 78 -2.11 50.33 20.86
CA PHE A 78 -2.48 51.12 22.06
C PHE A 78 -1.40 51.03 23.14
N ALA A 79 -0.33 50.27 22.93
CA ALA A 79 0.69 50.03 23.95
C ALA A 79 1.64 51.19 24.22
N HIS A 80 1.78 52.13 23.29
CA HIS A 80 2.65 53.31 23.47
C HIS A 80 1.88 54.46 24.13
N GLN A 81 2.28 54.82 25.35
CA GLN A 81 1.71 55.92 26.06
C GLN A 81 2.13 57.27 25.41
N GLY A 82 1.25 57.78 24.54
CA GLY A 82 1.39 59.13 24.02
C GLY A 82 1.39 59.30 22.49
N ASP A 83 2.00 58.40 21.76
CA ASP A 83 1.92 58.39 20.30
C ASP A 83 1.71 56.92 19.81
N PRO A 84 0.63 56.61 19.12
CA PRO A 84 0.42 55.29 18.58
C PRO A 84 1.45 54.99 17.50
N ASP A 85 2.34 54.07 17.76
CA ASP A 85 3.27 53.56 16.73
C ASP A 85 2.64 52.32 16.05
N PRO A 86 2.21 52.40 14.81
CA PRO A 86 1.61 51.30 14.10
C PRO A 86 2.62 50.27 13.60
N THR A 87 3.91 50.47 13.82
CA THR A 87 4.99 49.65 13.22
C THR A 87 4.86 48.18 13.62
N ASP A 88 4.72 47.90 14.91
CA ASP A 88 4.57 46.52 15.40
C ASP A 88 3.30 45.86 14.89
N ALA A 89 2.20 46.60 14.85
CA ALA A 89 0.93 46.12 14.32
C ALA A 89 1.03 45.76 12.83
N ILE A 90 1.70 46.59 12.03
CA ILE A 90 1.93 46.36 10.60
C ILE A 90 2.81 45.11 10.41
N ILE A 91 3.83 44.95 11.22
CA ILE A 91 4.74 43.81 11.19
C ILE A 91 3.98 42.51 11.50
N ILE A 92 3.21 42.50 12.59
CA ILE A 92 2.42 41.33 12.96
C ILE A 92 1.40 40.97 11.86
N LEU A 93 0.73 41.98 11.27
CA LEU A 93 -0.19 41.74 10.16
C LEU A 93 0.51 41.23 8.92
N ALA A 94 1.70 41.68 8.60
CA ALA A 94 2.48 41.17 7.48
C ALA A 94 2.87 39.69 7.69
N VAL A 95 3.27 39.35 8.91
CA VAL A 95 3.59 37.95 9.27
C VAL A 95 2.34 37.07 9.24
N VAL A 96 1.20 37.54 9.73
CA VAL A 96 -0.09 36.85 9.67
C VAL A 96 -0.48 36.58 8.20
N LEU A 97 -0.34 37.57 7.33
CA LEU A 97 -0.61 37.39 5.89
C LEU A 97 0.33 36.36 5.24
N LEU A 98 1.62 36.44 5.56
CA LEU A 98 2.61 35.48 5.05
C LEU A 98 2.28 34.06 5.54
N ASN A 99 1.95 33.90 6.83
CA ASN A 99 1.55 32.60 7.37
C ASN A 99 0.28 32.08 6.69
N ALA A 100 -0.73 32.91 6.47
CA ALA A 100 -1.93 32.52 5.75
C ALA A 100 -1.63 32.04 4.33
N VAL A 101 -0.73 32.70 3.61
CA VAL A 101 -0.30 32.28 2.27
C VAL A 101 0.44 30.93 2.32
N LEU A 102 1.35 30.76 3.27
CA LEU A 102 2.07 29.51 3.46
C LEU A 102 1.12 28.36 3.86
N GLY A 103 0.16 28.63 4.74
CA GLY A 103 -0.87 27.65 5.13
C GLY A 103 -1.71 27.19 3.95
N VAL A 104 -2.16 28.11 3.08
CA VAL A 104 -2.87 27.77 1.83
C VAL A 104 -2.00 26.93 0.90
N PHE A 105 -0.71 27.26 0.77
CA PHE A 105 0.21 26.48 -0.03
C PHE A 105 0.38 25.05 0.49
N GLN A 106 0.59 24.89 1.78
CA GLN A 106 0.74 23.57 2.44
C GLN A 106 -0.54 22.73 2.31
N GLU A 107 -1.71 23.32 2.59
CA GLU A 107 -3.01 22.66 2.45
C GLU A 107 -3.27 22.22 1.00
N SER A 108 -2.98 23.08 0.04
CA SER A 108 -3.15 22.77 -1.38
C SER A 108 -2.23 21.66 -1.86
N LYS A 109 -0.98 21.62 -1.37
CA LYS A 109 -0.03 20.53 -1.69
C LYS A 109 -0.45 19.20 -1.06
N ALA A 110 -0.96 19.21 0.16
CA ALA A 110 -1.49 18.02 0.81
C ALA A 110 -2.71 17.46 0.04
N GLU A 111 -3.65 18.31 -0.36
CA GLU A 111 -4.81 17.90 -1.16
C GLU A 111 -4.41 17.33 -2.54
N GLU A 112 -3.48 17.99 -3.24
CA GLU A 112 -2.98 17.53 -4.54
C GLU A 112 -2.40 16.11 -4.44
N ALA A 113 -1.65 15.85 -3.37
CA ALA A 113 -1.04 14.55 -3.12
C ALA A 113 -2.09 13.46 -2.81
N ILE A 114 -3.12 13.78 -2.03
CA ILE A 114 -4.24 12.87 -1.74
C ILE A 114 -5.04 12.57 -3.01
N GLU A 115 -5.29 13.58 -3.85
CA GLU A 115 -6.01 13.41 -5.12
C GLU A 115 -5.23 12.50 -6.09
N ALA A 116 -3.92 12.66 -6.18
CA ALA A 116 -3.07 11.78 -6.98
C ALA A 116 -3.17 10.33 -6.52
N LEU A 117 -3.20 10.07 -5.21
CA LEU A 117 -3.38 8.75 -4.63
C LEU A 117 -4.74 8.14 -5.01
N LYS A 118 -5.83 8.90 -4.90
CA LYS A 118 -7.19 8.44 -5.26
C LYS A 118 -7.28 8.04 -6.73
N LYS A 119 -6.65 8.80 -7.64
CA LYS A 119 -6.63 8.46 -9.08
C LYS A 119 -5.90 7.16 -9.41
N MET A 120 -4.89 6.79 -8.62
CA MET A 120 -4.15 5.53 -8.80
C MET A 120 -4.96 4.30 -8.38
N ALA A 121 -5.97 4.47 -7.55
CA ALA A 121 -6.77 3.40 -6.97
C ALA A 121 -8.15 3.22 -7.65
N SER A 122 -8.41 3.84 -8.80
CA SER A 122 -9.70 3.75 -9.51
C SER A 122 -9.97 2.34 -10.02
N PRO A 123 -11.17 1.77 -9.75
CA PRO A 123 -11.53 0.45 -10.26
C PRO A 123 -11.63 0.43 -11.78
N VAL A 124 -11.40 -0.74 -12.37
CA VAL A 124 -11.52 -0.98 -13.82
C VAL A 124 -12.83 -1.70 -14.11
N ALA A 125 -13.45 -1.39 -15.23
CA ALA A 125 -14.66 -2.04 -15.68
C ALA A 125 -14.56 -2.51 -17.15
N SER A 126 -15.24 -3.62 -17.47
CA SER A 126 -15.32 -4.17 -18.82
C SER A 126 -16.55 -3.63 -19.53
N VAL A 127 -16.36 -2.89 -20.61
CA VAL A 127 -17.45 -2.30 -21.40
C VAL A 127 -17.42 -2.80 -22.83
N LEU A 128 -18.60 -2.85 -23.45
CA LEU A 128 -18.74 -3.14 -24.86
C LEU A 128 -18.92 -1.83 -25.62
N ARG A 129 -17.93 -1.42 -26.40
CA ARG A 129 -17.96 -0.25 -27.27
C ARG A 129 -17.53 -0.64 -28.69
N ASP A 130 -18.15 -0.05 -29.69
CA ASP A 130 -17.89 -0.36 -31.10
C ASP A 130 -17.96 -1.90 -31.42
N GLY A 131 -18.74 -2.66 -30.63
CA GLY A 131 -18.86 -4.11 -30.74
C GLY A 131 -17.67 -4.92 -30.18
N HIS A 132 -16.69 -4.26 -29.52
CA HIS A 132 -15.55 -4.88 -28.87
C HIS A 132 -15.56 -4.63 -27.36
N VAL A 133 -15.04 -5.62 -26.61
CA VAL A 133 -14.88 -5.49 -25.16
C VAL A 133 -13.60 -4.69 -24.88
N GLU A 134 -13.75 -3.63 -24.11
CA GLU A 134 -12.65 -2.77 -23.66
C GLU A 134 -12.63 -2.72 -22.12
N HIS A 135 -11.42 -2.62 -21.55
CA HIS A 135 -11.24 -2.37 -20.12
C HIS A 135 -10.96 -0.89 -19.92
N ILE A 136 -11.88 -0.20 -19.24
CA ILE A 136 -11.78 1.23 -18.97
C ILE A 136 -11.83 1.49 -17.47
N LYS A 137 -11.39 2.68 -17.05
CA LYS A 137 -11.59 3.10 -15.66
C LYS A 137 -13.08 3.31 -15.38
N GLY A 138 -13.53 2.94 -14.19
CA GLY A 138 -14.91 3.13 -13.77
C GLY A 138 -15.39 4.58 -13.87
N GLU A 139 -14.47 5.56 -13.71
CA GLU A 139 -14.76 6.98 -13.87
C GLU A 139 -15.11 7.41 -15.30
N ASP A 140 -14.70 6.65 -16.31
CA ASP A 140 -14.94 6.94 -17.75
C ASP A 140 -16.23 6.31 -18.28
N ILE A 141 -17.01 5.67 -17.43
CA ILE A 141 -18.33 5.08 -17.77
C ILE A 141 -19.36 6.18 -17.92
N VAL A 142 -20.17 6.06 -18.96
CA VAL A 142 -21.27 6.99 -19.26
C VAL A 142 -22.61 6.29 -19.34
N VAL A 143 -23.71 7.02 -19.18
CA VAL A 143 -25.07 6.50 -19.38
C VAL A 143 -25.21 5.98 -20.80
N GLY A 144 -25.70 4.75 -20.95
CA GLY A 144 -25.83 4.05 -22.22
C GLY A 144 -24.68 3.09 -22.55
N ASP A 145 -23.57 3.09 -21.78
CA ASP A 145 -22.56 2.05 -21.91
C ASP A 145 -23.14 0.67 -21.58
N VAL A 146 -22.68 -0.34 -22.29
CA VAL A 146 -22.98 -1.74 -22.00
C VAL A 146 -21.82 -2.32 -21.20
N VAL A 147 -22.10 -2.73 -19.97
CA VAL A 147 -21.10 -3.26 -19.04
C VAL A 147 -21.27 -4.75 -18.87
N ILE A 148 -20.14 -5.47 -18.91
CA ILE A 148 -20.07 -6.91 -18.63
C ILE A 148 -19.61 -7.06 -17.19
N LEU A 149 -20.40 -7.81 -16.41
CA LEU A 149 -20.12 -8.12 -15.00
C LEU A 149 -19.79 -9.60 -14.84
N GLU A 150 -18.73 -9.90 -14.15
CA GLU A 150 -18.32 -11.25 -13.78
C GLU A 150 -18.08 -11.35 -12.26
N ALA A 151 -18.09 -12.59 -11.74
CA ALA A 151 -17.82 -12.80 -10.32
C ALA A 151 -16.46 -12.19 -9.95
N GLY A 152 -16.47 -11.33 -8.93
CA GLY A 152 -15.29 -10.58 -8.48
C GLY A 152 -15.25 -9.12 -8.94
N ASP A 153 -16.17 -8.70 -9.81
CA ASP A 153 -16.26 -7.30 -10.22
C ASP A 153 -17.02 -6.47 -9.19
N VAL A 154 -16.66 -5.19 -9.12
CA VAL A 154 -17.48 -4.15 -8.50
C VAL A 154 -18.37 -3.53 -9.57
N VAL A 155 -19.65 -3.42 -9.30
CA VAL A 155 -20.59 -2.76 -10.21
C VAL A 155 -20.25 -1.28 -10.31
N PRO A 156 -19.87 -0.77 -11.51
CA PRO A 156 -19.29 0.57 -11.62
C PRO A 156 -20.31 1.71 -11.65
N ALA A 157 -21.54 1.41 -12.00
CA ALA A 157 -22.64 2.38 -12.13
C ALA A 157 -23.98 1.66 -11.98
N ASP A 158 -25.07 2.39 -11.78
CA ASP A 158 -26.40 1.76 -11.78
C ASP A 158 -26.77 1.33 -13.19
N MET A 159 -27.19 0.08 -13.35
CA MET A 159 -27.49 -0.49 -14.65
C MET A 159 -28.73 -1.40 -14.64
N ARG A 160 -29.40 -1.44 -15.77
CA ARG A 160 -30.49 -2.36 -16.07
C ARG A 160 -29.90 -3.61 -16.72
N LEU A 161 -30.07 -4.76 -16.07
CA LEU A 161 -29.60 -6.03 -16.61
C LEU A 161 -30.47 -6.48 -17.77
N PHE A 162 -29.88 -7.01 -18.83
CA PHE A 162 -30.56 -7.58 -19.97
C PHE A 162 -30.07 -8.97 -20.39
N GLU A 163 -28.93 -9.41 -19.83
CA GLU A 163 -28.44 -10.78 -19.90
C GLU A 163 -27.95 -11.20 -18.51
N VAL A 164 -28.45 -12.33 -18.01
CA VAL A 164 -28.11 -12.86 -16.67
C VAL A 164 -27.85 -14.36 -16.79
N ASN A 165 -26.70 -14.80 -16.27
CA ASN A 165 -26.35 -16.20 -16.16
C ASN A 165 -25.96 -16.51 -14.71
N THR A 166 -26.94 -16.89 -13.91
CA THR A 166 -26.83 -17.27 -12.49
C THR A 166 -26.01 -16.25 -11.69
N VAL A 167 -26.44 -15.01 -11.64
CA VAL A 167 -25.70 -13.91 -10.98
C VAL A 167 -26.21 -13.67 -9.57
N LYS A 168 -25.26 -13.53 -8.64
CA LYS A 168 -25.51 -13.07 -7.26
C LYS A 168 -24.69 -11.82 -7.00
N ILE A 169 -25.35 -10.79 -6.44
CA ILE A 169 -24.72 -9.51 -6.10
C ILE A 169 -24.91 -9.24 -4.61
N GLU A 170 -23.83 -8.91 -3.92
CA GLU A 170 -23.86 -8.45 -2.53
C GLU A 170 -24.19 -6.96 -2.52
N GLU A 171 -25.35 -6.63 -1.96
CA GLU A 171 -25.90 -5.27 -1.92
C GLU A 171 -25.98 -4.70 -0.49
N SER A 172 -25.22 -5.23 0.43
CA SER A 172 -25.24 -4.86 1.87
C SER A 172 -25.01 -3.37 2.12
N ALA A 173 -24.22 -2.71 1.27
CA ALA A 173 -23.97 -1.28 1.35
C ALA A 173 -25.23 -0.42 1.12
N LEU A 174 -26.22 -0.95 0.41
CA LEU A 174 -27.47 -0.27 0.08
C LEU A 174 -28.68 -0.79 0.87
N THR A 175 -28.71 -2.09 1.13
CA THR A 175 -29.86 -2.77 1.76
C THR A 175 -29.63 -3.08 3.25
N GLY A 176 -28.39 -3.10 3.71
CA GLY A 176 -28.01 -3.54 5.05
C GLY A 176 -28.01 -5.06 5.24
N GLU A 177 -28.40 -5.84 4.22
CA GLU A 177 -28.44 -7.30 4.28
C GLU A 177 -27.18 -7.91 3.67
N SER A 178 -26.49 -8.77 4.41
CA SER A 178 -25.20 -9.38 3.99
C SER A 178 -25.35 -10.61 3.09
N VAL A 179 -26.57 -11.10 2.85
CA VAL A 179 -26.80 -12.22 1.95
C VAL A 179 -26.86 -11.72 0.51
N PRO A 180 -26.08 -12.29 -0.42
CA PRO A 180 -26.11 -11.89 -1.82
C PRO A 180 -27.47 -12.14 -2.46
N VAL A 181 -27.94 -11.16 -3.25
CA VAL A 181 -29.23 -11.18 -3.94
C VAL A 181 -29.09 -11.90 -5.29
N ASP A 182 -29.97 -12.86 -5.56
CA ASP A 182 -30.08 -13.46 -6.89
C ASP A 182 -30.69 -12.46 -7.87
N LYS A 183 -30.01 -12.25 -9.01
CA LYS A 183 -30.45 -11.34 -10.06
C LYS A 183 -31.14 -12.10 -11.19
N ASP A 184 -32.19 -11.49 -11.74
CA ASP A 184 -32.93 -12.01 -12.88
C ASP A 184 -33.37 -10.86 -13.84
N LEU A 185 -34.16 -11.18 -14.88
CA LEU A 185 -34.63 -10.19 -15.83
C LEU A 185 -36.10 -9.85 -15.62
N VAL A 186 -36.73 -10.38 -14.58
CA VAL A 186 -38.18 -10.21 -14.33
C VAL A 186 -38.44 -8.76 -13.92
N ILE A 187 -39.47 -8.16 -14.49
CA ILE A 187 -39.94 -6.85 -14.07
C ILE A 187 -40.69 -7.02 -12.74
N PRO A 188 -40.27 -6.35 -11.67
CA PRO A 188 -40.92 -6.46 -10.38
C PRO A 188 -42.38 -6.01 -10.43
N ALA A 189 -43.23 -6.65 -9.64
CA ALA A 189 -44.64 -6.29 -9.55
C ALA A 189 -44.85 -5.14 -8.55
N GLY A 190 -45.50 -4.07 -8.93
CA GLY A 190 -45.81 -2.91 -8.08
C GLY A 190 -45.34 -1.59 -8.70
N ASP A 191 -45.92 -0.48 -8.25
CA ASP A 191 -45.57 0.87 -8.75
C ASP A 191 -44.31 1.45 -8.12
N GLU A 192 -43.97 1.07 -6.86
CA GLU A 192 -42.74 1.40 -6.18
C GLU A 192 -42.15 0.13 -5.48
N VAL A 193 -40.94 -0.23 -5.83
CA VAL A 193 -40.26 -1.44 -5.33
C VAL A 193 -38.99 -1.01 -4.61
N GLY A 194 -38.73 -1.59 -3.41
CA GLY A 194 -37.55 -1.35 -2.63
C GLY A 194 -36.27 -1.73 -3.40
N ILE A 195 -35.12 -1.11 -3.06
CA ILE A 195 -33.86 -1.35 -3.78
C ILE A 195 -33.49 -2.84 -3.79
N GLY A 196 -33.63 -3.53 -2.66
CA GLY A 196 -33.31 -4.96 -2.53
C GLY A 196 -34.19 -5.89 -3.36
N ASP A 197 -35.37 -5.45 -3.75
CA ASP A 197 -36.36 -6.22 -4.54
C ASP A 197 -36.27 -5.94 -6.06
N ARG A 198 -35.37 -5.03 -6.47
CA ARG A 198 -35.13 -4.73 -7.90
C ARG A 198 -34.12 -5.73 -8.48
N THR A 199 -34.57 -6.98 -8.64
CA THR A 199 -33.70 -8.10 -9.06
C THR A 199 -33.11 -7.94 -10.47
N ASN A 200 -33.74 -7.10 -11.31
CA ASN A 200 -33.31 -6.81 -12.67
C ASN A 200 -32.35 -5.61 -12.80
N MET A 201 -31.91 -5.06 -11.67
CA MET A 201 -30.93 -3.97 -11.60
C MET A 201 -29.65 -4.41 -10.90
N ALA A 202 -28.54 -3.81 -11.26
CA ALA A 202 -27.30 -3.86 -10.50
C ALA A 202 -26.92 -2.41 -10.13
N PHE A 203 -26.47 -2.22 -8.89
CA PHE A 203 -26.24 -0.90 -8.33
C PHE A 203 -24.74 -0.61 -8.13
N SER A 204 -24.36 0.63 -8.36
CA SER A 204 -23.00 1.11 -8.18
C SER A 204 -22.44 0.75 -6.79
N SER A 205 -21.15 0.40 -6.76
CA SER A 205 -20.42 0.04 -5.53
C SER A 205 -20.89 -1.23 -4.82
N THR A 206 -21.68 -2.08 -5.48
CA THR A 206 -22.02 -3.43 -5.02
C THR A 206 -21.10 -4.47 -5.66
N ASN A 207 -21.01 -5.67 -5.07
CA ASN A 207 -20.02 -6.67 -5.43
C ASN A 207 -20.68 -7.88 -6.10
N VAL A 208 -20.21 -8.26 -7.30
CA VAL A 208 -20.64 -9.51 -7.96
C VAL A 208 -19.94 -10.69 -7.29
N THR A 209 -20.68 -11.53 -6.60
CA THR A 209 -20.13 -12.67 -5.86
C THR A 209 -20.15 -13.97 -6.66
N TYR A 210 -21.04 -14.09 -7.66
CA TYR A 210 -21.17 -15.29 -8.47
C TYR A 210 -21.78 -14.97 -9.84
N GLY A 211 -21.39 -15.75 -10.87
CA GLY A 211 -22.00 -15.73 -12.22
C GLY A 211 -21.55 -14.59 -13.12
N ARG A 212 -22.32 -14.36 -14.19
CA ARG A 212 -22.06 -13.34 -15.22
C ARG A 212 -23.35 -12.64 -15.63
N ALA A 213 -23.29 -11.32 -15.80
CA ALA A 213 -24.38 -10.52 -16.33
C ALA A 213 -23.89 -9.47 -17.34
N VAL A 214 -24.81 -8.99 -18.15
CA VAL A 214 -24.61 -7.82 -19.01
C VAL A 214 -25.73 -6.83 -18.75
N GLY A 215 -25.36 -5.56 -18.55
CA GLY A 215 -26.33 -4.50 -18.27
C GLY A 215 -25.99 -3.22 -19.04
N VAL A 216 -27.02 -2.41 -19.26
CA VAL A 216 -26.88 -1.06 -19.81
C VAL A 216 -26.90 -0.04 -18.68
N VAL A 217 -25.94 0.87 -18.67
CA VAL A 217 -25.81 1.92 -17.64
C VAL A 217 -26.95 2.92 -17.76
N THR A 218 -27.64 3.11 -16.65
CA THR A 218 -28.80 4.02 -16.56
C THR A 218 -28.55 5.27 -15.74
N SER A 219 -27.62 5.19 -14.76
CA SER A 219 -27.23 6.33 -13.92
C SER A 219 -25.77 6.25 -13.55
N THR A 220 -25.10 7.40 -13.48
CA THR A 220 -23.68 7.55 -13.12
C THR A 220 -23.50 8.58 -12.02
N GLY A 221 -22.40 8.49 -11.28
CA GLY A 221 -21.97 9.46 -10.27
C GLY A 221 -23.03 9.74 -9.20
N MET A 222 -23.33 11.01 -8.98
CA MET A 222 -24.30 11.46 -7.96
C MET A 222 -25.75 11.05 -8.24
N ASN A 223 -26.05 10.61 -9.46
CA ASN A 223 -27.40 10.16 -9.84
C ASN A 223 -27.63 8.67 -9.54
N THR A 224 -26.59 7.92 -9.16
CA THR A 224 -26.70 6.53 -8.69
C THR A 224 -27.39 6.47 -7.33
N GLU A 225 -27.92 5.29 -6.94
CA GLU A 225 -28.51 5.11 -5.60
C GLU A 225 -27.49 5.41 -4.48
N VAL A 226 -26.24 4.98 -4.66
CA VAL A 226 -25.12 5.34 -3.75
C VAL A 226 -24.84 6.84 -3.77
N GLY A 227 -24.88 7.48 -4.93
CA GLY A 227 -24.72 8.93 -5.08
C GLY A 227 -25.77 9.74 -4.33
N LYS A 228 -27.02 9.28 -4.34
CA LYS A 228 -28.12 9.91 -3.58
C LYS A 228 -27.87 9.82 -2.07
N ILE A 229 -27.37 8.67 -1.57
CA ILE A 229 -26.99 8.48 -0.17
C ILE A 229 -25.77 9.37 0.18
N ALA A 230 -24.77 9.43 -0.68
CA ALA A 230 -23.58 10.26 -0.49
C ALA A 230 -23.95 11.75 -0.38
N ASN A 231 -24.93 12.21 -1.16
CA ASN A 231 -25.43 13.59 -1.08
C ASN A 231 -26.12 13.91 0.28
N MET A 232 -26.75 12.91 0.90
CA MET A 232 -27.30 13.04 2.24
C MET A 232 -26.23 13.05 3.34
N LEU A 233 -25.10 12.38 3.09
CA LEU A 233 -23.97 12.23 4.02
C LEU A 233 -22.81 13.22 3.77
N ALA A 234 -22.93 14.11 2.79
CA ALA A 234 -21.87 15.04 2.32
C ALA A 234 -21.28 15.97 3.41
N ASN A 235 -21.77 15.90 4.65
CA ASN A 235 -21.28 16.65 5.81
C ASN A 235 -20.51 15.78 6.83
N THR A 236 -20.22 14.52 6.54
CA THR A 236 -19.41 13.66 7.42
C THR A 236 -17.94 13.82 7.05
N GLU A 237 -17.18 14.44 7.95
CA GLU A 237 -15.71 14.53 7.82
C GLU A 237 -15.10 13.14 7.76
N GLU A 238 -14.12 12.93 6.87
CA GLU A 238 -13.29 11.73 6.85
C GLU A 238 -12.61 11.58 8.23
N GLY A 239 -12.67 10.40 8.83
CA GLY A 239 -12.06 10.13 10.13
C GLY A 239 -10.55 10.41 10.11
N LYS A 240 -10.03 11.00 11.19
CA LYS A 240 -8.60 11.27 11.36
C LYS A 240 -7.79 9.97 11.40
N THR A 241 -6.58 10.04 10.90
CA THR A 241 -5.63 8.92 11.01
C THR A 241 -5.11 8.79 12.44
N PRO A 242 -4.66 7.60 12.90
CA PRO A 242 -4.01 7.45 14.21
C PRO A 242 -2.86 8.44 14.41
N LEU A 243 -2.11 8.71 13.34
CA LEU A 243 -1.07 9.74 13.30
C LEU A 243 -1.62 11.13 13.64
N GLN A 244 -2.69 11.54 12.98
CA GLN A 244 -3.32 12.84 13.21
C GLN A 244 -3.91 12.93 14.61
N GLU A 245 -4.51 11.84 15.14
CA GLU A 245 -5.00 11.79 16.51
C GLU A 245 -3.87 11.95 17.54
N ASN A 246 -2.74 11.26 17.33
CA ASN A 246 -1.56 11.39 18.18
C ASN A 246 -0.95 12.81 18.11
N GLN A 247 -0.91 13.40 16.91
CA GLN A 247 -0.45 14.79 16.74
C GLN A 247 -1.37 15.80 17.42
N ASP A 248 -2.68 15.63 17.29
CA ASP A 248 -3.67 16.47 17.95
C ASP A 248 -3.55 16.38 19.50
N ALA A 249 -3.36 15.18 20.02
CA ALA A 249 -3.15 14.96 21.46
C ALA A 249 -1.86 15.64 21.95
N LEU A 250 -0.76 15.46 21.20
CA LEU A 250 0.52 16.12 21.47
C LEU A 250 0.37 17.65 21.38
N GLY A 251 -0.27 18.15 20.33
CA GLY A 251 -0.53 19.57 20.14
C GLY A 251 -1.29 20.19 21.30
N LYS A 252 -2.38 19.54 21.76
CA LYS A 252 -3.16 19.99 22.94
C LYS A 252 -2.32 20.03 24.22
N TRP A 253 -1.51 19.00 24.44
CA TRP A 253 -0.67 18.93 25.63
C TRP A 253 0.41 20.03 25.64
N LEU A 254 1.08 20.22 24.50
CA LEU A 254 2.04 21.30 24.31
C LEU A 254 1.39 22.67 24.50
N THR A 255 0.22 22.89 23.91
CA THR A 255 -0.51 24.16 24.05
C THR A 255 -0.80 24.51 25.51
N ILE A 256 -1.28 23.55 26.31
CA ILE A 256 -1.54 23.78 27.73
C ILE A 256 -0.25 24.11 28.48
N MET A 257 0.83 23.35 28.26
CA MET A 257 2.12 23.58 28.90
C MET A 257 2.69 24.95 28.56
N ILE A 258 2.58 25.36 27.31
CA ILE A 258 3.09 26.64 26.82
C ILE A 258 2.28 27.82 27.37
N LEU A 259 0.96 27.68 27.42
CA LEU A 259 0.10 28.71 28.06
C LEU A 259 0.50 28.92 29.50
N VAL A 260 0.80 27.86 30.24
CA VAL A 260 1.30 27.97 31.63
C VAL A 260 2.62 28.73 31.68
N ILE A 261 3.58 28.39 30.79
CA ILE A 261 4.88 29.08 30.72
C ILE A 261 4.70 30.55 30.34
N ALA A 262 3.84 30.86 29.38
CA ALA A 262 3.55 32.22 28.93
C ALA A 262 2.96 33.08 30.09
N VAL A 263 2.05 32.50 30.85
CA VAL A 263 1.49 33.17 32.07
C VAL A 263 2.58 33.41 33.12
N ILE A 264 3.47 32.45 33.37
CA ILE A 264 4.60 32.61 34.29
C ILE A 264 5.53 33.74 33.83
N ILE A 265 5.89 33.75 32.54
CA ILE A 265 6.75 34.80 31.97
C ILE A 265 6.07 36.17 32.12
N PHE A 266 4.79 36.26 31.79
CA PHE A 266 4.02 37.52 31.97
C PHE A 266 4.07 38.01 33.41
N LEU A 267 3.75 37.16 34.37
CA LEU A 267 3.72 37.50 35.80
C LEU A 267 5.11 37.89 36.31
N VAL A 268 6.16 37.16 35.97
CA VAL A 268 7.54 37.47 36.38
C VAL A 268 8.01 38.79 35.79
N GLY A 269 7.71 39.03 34.51
CA GLY A 269 8.05 40.28 33.85
C GLY A 269 7.35 41.49 34.54
N MET A 270 6.07 41.34 34.90
CA MET A 270 5.31 42.34 35.66
C MET A 270 5.93 42.60 37.02
N LEU A 271 6.29 41.56 37.74
CA LEU A 271 6.96 41.69 39.08
C LEU A 271 8.30 42.39 39.00
N ARG A 272 8.97 42.34 37.85
CA ARG A 272 10.23 43.05 37.58
C ARG A 272 10.05 44.51 37.17
N GLY A 273 8.81 44.97 37.00
CA GLY A 273 8.50 46.36 36.66
C GLY A 273 8.50 46.62 35.15
N ASN A 274 8.47 45.60 34.30
CA ASN A 274 8.30 45.78 32.85
C ASN A 274 6.88 46.25 32.53
N GLU A 275 6.70 46.93 31.43
CA GLU A 275 5.39 47.36 30.95
C GLU A 275 4.51 46.15 30.60
N TRP A 276 3.27 46.16 31.06
CA TRP A 276 2.33 45.08 30.91
C TRP A 276 2.06 44.73 29.42
N THR A 277 2.05 45.73 28.57
CA THR A 277 1.85 45.56 27.12
C THR A 277 3.00 44.84 26.44
N HIS A 278 4.24 45.21 26.76
CA HIS A 278 5.42 44.50 26.28
C HIS A 278 5.46 43.07 26.78
N MET A 279 5.13 42.82 28.02
CA MET A 279 5.08 41.48 28.60
C MET A 279 3.95 40.63 28.01
N LEU A 280 2.82 41.22 27.69
CA LEU A 280 1.72 40.55 27.02
C LEU A 280 2.13 40.12 25.60
N LEU A 281 2.76 41.00 24.81
CA LEU A 281 3.27 40.69 23.47
C LEU A 281 4.34 39.60 23.51
N THR A 282 5.25 39.67 24.49
CA THR A 282 6.27 38.62 24.69
C THR A 282 5.63 37.27 25.02
N ALA A 283 4.66 37.24 25.93
CA ALA A 283 3.95 36.01 26.30
C ALA A 283 3.19 35.40 25.08
N ILE A 284 2.56 36.25 24.28
CA ILE A 284 1.88 35.85 23.05
C ILE A 284 2.88 35.30 22.03
N ALA A 285 4.02 36.00 21.82
CA ALA A 285 5.05 35.55 20.89
C ALA A 285 5.62 34.17 21.27
N ILE A 286 5.85 33.95 22.56
CA ILE A 286 6.31 32.65 23.07
C ILE A 286 5.25 31.58 22.86
N ALA A 287 3.98 31.88 23.12
CA ALA A 287 2.89 30.96 22.92
C ALA A 287 2.79 30.53 21.44
N VAL A 288 2.93 31.51 20.54
CA VAL A 288 2.95 31.23 19.07
C VAL A 288 4.19 30.40 18.67
N ALA A 289 5.36 30.80 19.15
CA ALA A 289 6.63 30.17 18.79
C ALA A 289 6.71 28.70 19.21
N ALA A 290 6.06 28.36 20.29
CA ALA A 290 6.20 27.03 20.89
C ALA A 290 5.22 25.99 20.33
N ILE A 291 4.25 26.38 19.51
CA ILE A 291 3.29 25.46 18.89
C ILE A 291 3.75 25.14 17.46
N PRO A 292 4.01 23.85 17.14
CA PRO A 292 4.43 23.45 15.81
C PRO A 292 3.23 23.41 14.85
N GLU A 293 2.73 24.56 14.42
CA GLU A 293 1.52 24.70 13.58
C GLU A 293 1.62 23.96 12.25
N GLY A 294 2.82 23.92 11.65
CA GLY A 294 3.07 23.25 10.38
C GLY A 294 3.12 21.71 10.44
N LEU A 295 3.21 21.12 11.62
CA LEU A 295 3.46 19.69 11.79
C LEU A 295 2.40 18.76 11.13
N PRO A 296 1.08 19.02 11.28
CA PRO A 296 0.07 18.19 10.62
C PRO A 296 0.18 18.23 9.09
N ALA A 297 0.37 19.42 8.52
CA ALA A 297 0.51 19.60 7.08
C ALA A 297 1.80 18.95 6.55
N ILE A 298 2.92 19.13 7.24
CA ILE A 298 4.21 18.51 6.91
C ILE A 298 4.11 16.99 6.95
N SER A 299 3.48 16.43 7.98
CA SER A 299 3.28 14.99 8.11
C SER A 299 2.43 14.42 6.97
N THR A 300 1.36 15.10 6.58
CA THR A 300 0.52 14.71 5.45
C THR A 300 1.31 14.75 4.13
N ILE A 301 2.13 15.76 3.91
CA ILE A 301 3.00 15.85 2.73
C ILE A 301 4.01 14.69 2.72
N ILE A 302 4.64 14.38 3.84
CA ILE A 302 5.60 13.27 3.96
C ILE A 302 4.92 11.92 3.66
N LEU A 303 3.73 11.68 4.21
CA LEU A 303 2.94 10.48 3.92
C LEU A 303 2.61 10.38 2.43
N ALA A 304 2.16 11.46 1.82
CA ALA A 304 1.80 11.49 0.41
C ALA A 304 3.01 11.26 -0.52
N LEU A 305 4.17 11.84 -0.21
CA LEU A 305 5.42 11.57 -0.93
C LEU A 305 5.87 10.11 -0.75
N GLY A 306 5.66 9.54 0.43
CA GLY A 306 5.91 8.13 0.71
C GLY A 306 5.04 7.20 -0.14
N THR A 307 3.74 7.49 -0.24
CA THR A 307 2.81 6.71 -1.09
C THR A 307 3.21 6.77 -2.56
N GLN A 308 3.63 7.93 -3.05
CA GLN A 308 4.09 8.09 -4.43
C GLN A 308 5.34 7.23 -4.71
N LYS A 309 6.29 7.17 -3.76
CA LYS A 309 7.46 6.29 -3.88
C LYS A 309 7.10 4.81 -3.82
N MET A 310 6.17 4.42 -2.95
CA MET A 310 5.66 3.05 -2.90
C MET A 310 5.03 2.63 -4.23
N ALA A 311 4.22 3.50 -4.82
CA ALA A 311 3.60 3.25 -6.12
C ALA A 311 4.62 3.07 -7.26
N GLN A 312 5.71 3.82 -7.26
CA GLN A 312 6.83 3.64 -8.21
C GLN A 312 7.52 2.27 -8.05
N ARG A 313 7.35 1.61 -6.90
CA ARG A 313 7.87 0.28 -6.58
C ARG A 313 6.75 -0.78 -6.54
N ASN A 314 5.68 -0.59 -7.32
CA ASN A 314 4.54 -1.49 -7.49
C ASN A 314 3.62 -1.67 -6.26
N ALA A 315 3.80 -0.91 -5.20
CA ALA A 315 2.93 -0.94 -4.02
C ALA A 315 1.96 0.26 -4.07
N ILE A 316 0.73 0.03 -4.51
CA ILE A 316 -0.29 1.08 -4.63
C ILE A 316 -1.08 1.15 -3.33
N VAL A 317 -0.78 2.15 -2.50
CA VAL A 317 -1.51 2.39 -1.26
C VAL A 317 -2.84 3.09 -1.57
N ARG A 318 -3.93 2.61 -1.02
CA ARG A 318 -5.28 3.14 -1.24
C ARG A 318 -5.75 4.08 -0.14
N LYS A 319 -5.23 3.90 1.08
CA LYS A 319 -5.58 4.71 2.24
C LYS A 319 -4.30 5.27 2.88
N LEU A 320 -4.25 6.57 3.11
CA LEU A 320 -3.07 7.23 3.70
C LEU A 320 -2.64 6.63 5.06
N PRO A 321 -3.55 6.28 5.98
CA PRO A 321 -3.19 5.63 7.24
C PRO A 321 -2.42 4.33 7.10
N ALA A 322 -2.61 3.61 6.00
CA ALA A 322 -1.93 2.35 5.75
C ALA A 322 -0.41 2.48 5.67
N VAL A 323 0.11 3.61 5.20
CA VAL A 323 1.55 3.88 5.13
C VAL A 323 2.21 3.82 6.51
N GLU A 324 1.55 4.41 7.50
CA GLU A 324 2.02 4.38 8.88
C GLU A 324 1.99 2.96 9.44
N THR A 325 0.87 2.26 9.25
CA THR A 325 0.65 0.91 9.76
C THR A 325 1.60 -0.10 9.11
N LEU A 326 1.90 0.03 7.81
CA LEU A 326 2.88 -0.79 7.09
C LEU A 326 4.24 -0.84 7.79
N GLY A 327 4.74 0.30 8.24
CA GLY A 327 6.01 0.37 8.97
C GLY A 327 6.01 -0.36 10.32
N GLY A 328 4.84 -0.67 10.86
CA GLY A 328 4.66 -1.38 12.12
C GLY A 328 4.31 -2.86 11.99
N VAL A 329 4.19 -3.39 10.75
CA VAL A 329 3.81 -4.79 10.50
C VAL A 329 4.80 -5.77 11.15
N GLU A 330 4.24 -6.72 11.90
CA GLU A 330 4.98 -7.80 12.59
C GLU A 330 4.72 -9.16 11.97
N ILE A 331 3.51 -9.36 11.42
CA ILE A 331 3.07 -10.62 10.81
C ILE A 331 2.60 -10.34 9.38
N ILE A 332 3.13 -11.08 8.42
CA ILE A 332 2.62 -11.08 7.04
C ILE A 332 1.97 -12.44 6.79
N CYS A 333 0.65 -12.47 6.76
CA CYS A 333 -0.13 -13.62 6.33
C CYS A 333 -0.26 -13.55 4.80
N SER A 334 0.40 -14.44 4.10
CA SER A 334 0.43 -14.47 2.64
C SER A 334 -0.30 -15.69 2.09
N ASP A 335 -1.15 -15.48 1.11
CA ASP A 335 -1.63 -16.57 0.28
C ASP A 335 -0.42 -17.18 -0.47
N LYS A 336 -0.48 -18.49 -0.73
CA LYS A 336 0.59 -19.19 -1.44
C LYS A 336 0.54 -18.87 -2.94
N THR A 337 -0.63 -19.14 -3.55
CA THR A 337 -0.80 -19.17 -5.00
C THR A 337 -0.81 -17.75 -5.58
N GLY A 338 0.04 -17.52 -6.58
CA GLY A 338 0.14 -16.23 -7.26
C GLY A 338 0.92 -15.17 -6.52
N THR A 339 1.08 -15.27 -5.18
CA THR A 339 1.83 -14.31 -4.35
C THR A 339 3.23 -14.84 -4.02
N LEU A 340 3.31 -15.98 -3.34
CA LEU A 340 4.58 -16.67 -3.04
C LEU A 340 5.05 -17.53 -4.20
N THR A 341 4.14 -17.99 -5.04
CA THR A 341 4.39 -18.79 -6.23
C THR A 341 3.99 -18.03 -7.50
N LEU A 342 4.39 -18.57 -8.65
CA LEU A 342 4.15 -17.94 -9.95
C LEU A 342 2.69 -18.06 -10.43
N ASN A 343 1.87 -18.90 -9.80
CA ASN A 343 0.55 -19.32 -10.29
C ASN A 343 0.60 -19.91 -11.68
N GLN A 344 1.68 -20.62 -11.98
CA GLN A 344 1.93 -21.26 -13.25
C GLN A 344 2.51 -22.64 -13.02
N MET A 345 1.72 -23.67 -13.30
CA MET A 345 2.23 -25.04 -13.24
C MET A 345 3.42 -25.21 -14.18
N THR A 346 4.46 -25.88 -13.70
CA THR A 346 5.70 -26.12 -14.44
C THR A 346 6.14 -27.56 -14.25
N VAL A 347 6.60 -28.20 -15.30
CA VAL A 347 7.22 -29.52 -15.22
C VAL A 347 8.58 -29.39 -14.55
N GLU A 348 8.78 -30.10 -13.44
CA GLU A 348 10.04 -30.10 -12.70
C GLU A 348 10.82 -31.41 -12.88
N LYS A 349 10.10 -32.53 -12.98
CA LYS A 349 10.70 -33.86 -13.15
C LYS A 349 9.94 -34.74 -14.15
N MET A 350 10.69 -35.58 -14.81
CA MET A 350 10.16 -36.64 -15.67
C MET A 350 10.67 -38.01 -15.20
N VAL A 351 9.85 -39.04 -15.35
CA VAL A 351 10.31 -40.45 -15.18
C VAL A 351 10.12 -41.18 -16.47
N TYR A 352 11.18 -41.68 -17.00
CA TYR A 352 11.23 -42.65 -18.12
C TYR A 352 12.41 -43.60 -17.88
N ASP A 353 12.40 -44.75 -18.49
CA ASP A 353 13.41 -45.79 -18.27
C ASP A 353 13.57 -46.26 -16.81
N ASN A 354 12.51 -46.10 -15.98
CA ASN A 354 12.52 -46.33 -14.55
C ASN A 354 13.47 -45.41 -13.72
N GLU A 355 13.84 -44.28 -14.26
CA GLU A 355 14.73 -43.31 -13.63
C GLU A 355 14.07 -41.90 -13.58
N ILE A 356 14.36 -41.12 -12.54
CA ILE A 356 13.93 -39.70 -12.41
C ILE A 356 14.95 -38.83 -13.12
N HIS A 357 14.47 -37.97 -14.01
CA HIS A 357 15.22 -36.96 -14.72
C HIS A 357 14.72 -35.57 -14.34
N ASP A 358 15.63 -34.61 -14.17
CA ASP A 358 15.27 -33.21 -13.99
C ASP A 358 14.75 -32.60 -15.30
N ALA A 359 13.75 -31.75 -15.21
CA ALA A 359 13.21 -31.05 -16.38
C ALA A 359 14.27 -30.21 -17.14
N SER A 360 15.37 -29.84 -16.49
CA SER A 360 16.50 -29.14 -17.10
C SER A 360 17.30 -30.03 -18.05
N GLU A 361 17.27 -31.37 -17.87
CA GLU A 361 18.01 -32.32 -18.71
C GLU A 361 17.47 -32.35 -20.15
N GLU A 362 18.33 -32.70 -21.09
CA GLU A 362 17.90 -32.87 -22.48
C GLU A 362 17.10 -34.16 -22.63
N ILE A 363 16.00 -34.07 -23.34
CA ILE A 363 15.15 -35.21 -23.69
C ILE A 363 15.02 -35.30 -25.22
N SER A 364 15.07 -36.51 -25.79
CA SER A 364 14.85 -36.69 -27.22
C SER A 364 13.42 -36.30 -27.60
N LYS A 365 13.25 -35.66 -28.76
CA LYS A 365 11.93 -35.38 -29.35
C LYS A 365 11.11 -36.66 -29.64
N ASP A 366 11.81 -37.80 -29.84
CA ASP A 366 11.18 -39.08 -30.08
C ASP A 366 10.80 -39.84 -28.81
N ASN A 367 11.09 -39.25 -27.63
CA ASN A 367 10.71 -39.86 -26.36
C ASN A 367 9.19 -39.99 -26.25
N ILE A 368 8.74 -41.24 -26.07
CA ILE A 368 7.30 -41.55 -26.13
C ILE A 368 6.52 -40.89 -24.95
N ALA A 369 7.13 -40.73 -23.79
CA ALA A 369 6.49 -40.04 -22.68
C ALA A 369 6.25 -38.57 -23.01
N LEU A 370 7.23 -37.85 -23.62
CA LEU A 370 7.11 -36.49 -24.10
C LEU A 370 6.00 -36.37 -25.17
N ARG A 371 5.93 -37.30 -26.10
CA ARG A 371 4.91 -37.30 -27.16
C ARG A 371 3.51 -37.54 -26.60
N VAL A 372 3.32 -38.52 -25.75
CA VAL A 372 2.02 -38.88 -25.16
C VAL A 372 1.46 -37.74 -24.33
N MET A 373 2.26 -37.10 -23.48
CA MET A 373 1.77 -36.03 -22.65
C MET A 373 1.32 -34.78 -23.43
N ASN A 374 1.89 -34.57 -24.62
CA ASN A 374 1.51 -33.46 -25.50
C ASN A 374 0.34 -33.81 -26.42
N LEU A 375 0.24 -35.09 -26.88
CA LEU A 375 -0.85 -35.55 -27.73
C LEU A 375 -2.17 -35.71 -26.94
N ALA A 376 -2.12 -36.34 -25.76
CA ALA A 376 -3.26 -36.46 -24.87
C ALA A 376 -3.49 -35.17 -24.08
N ASN A 377 -3.78 -34.06 -24.79
CA ASN A 377 -3.82 -32.73 -24.21
C ASN A 377 -4.84 -31.84 -24.94
N ASP A 378 -5.56 -31.01 -24.21
CA ASP A 378 -6.60 -30.09 -24.74
C ASP A 378 -6.15 -28.61 -24.83
N THR A 379 -4.90 -28.35 -24.53
CA THR A 379 -4.32 -27.00 -24.61
C THR A 379 -4.35 -26.48 -26.06
N LYS A 380 -4.84 -25.28 -26.23
CA LYS A 380 -4.81 -24.56 -27.51
C LYS A 380 -3.60 -23.62 -27.52
N ILE A 381 -2.84 -23.70 -28.60
CA ILE A 381 -1.69 -22.81 -28.83
C ILE A 381 -2.12 -21.74 -29.82
N SER A 382 -2.11 -20.46 -29.38
CA SER A 382 -2.44 -19.32 -30.25
C SER A 382 -1.31 -18.99 -31.23
N GLN A 383 -1.58 -18.08 -32.18
CA GLN A 383 -0.58 -17.70 -33.21
C GLN A 383 0.67 -17.02 -32.62
N ASP A 384 0.52 -16.35 -31.47
CA ASP A 384 1.59 -15.72 -30.70
C ASP A 384 2.29 -16.68 -29.72
N ASN A 385 2.01 -17.99 -29.80
CA ASN A 385 2.46 -19.06 -28.91
C ASN A 385 1.91 -18.94 -27.45
N SER A 386 0.89 -18.13 -27.19
CA SER A 386 0.20 -18.17 -25.91
C SER A 386 -0.59 -19.47 -25.75
N LEU A 387 -0.57 -20.04 -24.54
CA LEU A 387 -1.22 -21.31 -24.22
C LEU A 387 -2.55 -21.04 -23.50
N LEU A 388 -3.62 -21.67 -23.98
CA LEU A 388 -4.96 -21.57 -23.42
C LEU A 388 -5.47 -22.97 -23.04
N GLY A 389 -5.76 -23.19 -21.76
CA GLY A 389 -6.23 -24.47 -21.25
C GLY A 389 -6.04 -24.63 -19.76
N ASP A 390 -6.27 -25.84 -19.26
CA ASP A 390 -6.00 -26.18 -17.86
C ASP A 390 -4.51 -25.98 -17.52
N PRO A 391 -4.17 -25.37 -16.36
CA PRO A 391 -2.77 -25.10 -15.99
C PRO A 391 -1.88 -26.35 -15.99
N THR A 392 -2.41 -27.52 -15.64
CA THR A 392 -1.67 -28.79 -15.66
C THR A 392 -1.35 -29.21 -17.08
N GLU A 393 -2.26 -29.00 -18.01
CA GLU A 393 -2.09 -29.35 -19.43
C GLU A 393 -1.17 -28.35 -20.13
N THR A 394 -1.35 -27.05 -19.88
CA THR A 394 -0.48 -26.01 -20.45
C THR A 394 0.97 -26.16 -20.01
N ALA A 395 1.24 -26.61 -18.76
CA ALA A 395 2.59 -26.93 -18.28
C ALA A 395 3.29 -28.01 -19.11
N MET A 396 2.58 -29.06 -19.48
CA MET A 396 3.13 -30.14 -20.28
C MET A 396 3.43 -29.69 -21.71
N VAL A 397 2.56 -28.90 -22.33
CA VAL A 397 2.78 -28.33 -23.67
C VAL A 397 3.94 -27.35 -23.66
N GLN A 398 4.01 -26.48 -22.62
CA GLN A 398 5.14 -25.56 -22.47
C GLN A 398 6.47 -26.30 -22.35
N TYR A 399 6.51 -27.39 -21.58
CA TYR A 399 7.71 -28.23 -21.49
C TYR A 399 8.09 -28.83 -22.84
N GLY A 400 7.12 -29.29 -23.61
CA GLY A 400 7.33 -29.75 -24.98
C GLY A 400 8.00 -28.68 -25.85
N LEU A 401 7.43 -27.49 -25.87
CA LEU A 401 7.98 -26.33 -26.61
C LEU A 401 9.40 -25.99 -26.17
N ASP A 402 9.66 -25.95 -24.85
CA ASP A 402 10.99 -25.67 -24.29
C ASP A 402 12.04 -26.72 -24.69
N LYS A 403 11.60 -27.96 -24.95
CA LYS A 403 12.43 -29.06 -25.46
C LYS A 403 12.44 -29.19 -27.01
N ASN A 404 11.99 -28.13 -27.69
CA ASN A 404 11.86 -28.04 -29.12
C ASN A 404 10.92 -29.09 -29.73
N TYR A 405 9.92 -29.55 -28.98
CA TYR A 405 8.83 -30.40 -29.44
C TYR A 405 7.56 -29.58 -29.58
N ASP A 406 7.14 -29.31 -30.82
CA ASP A 406 5.90 -28.58 -31.10
C ASP A 406 4.82 -29.60 -31.54
N VAL A 407 3.83 -29.82 -30.70
CA VAL A 407 2.75 -30.75 -30.95
C VAL A 407 1.94 -30.38 -32.20
N ARG A 408 1.92 -29.11 -32.63
CA ARG A 408 1.22 -28.69 -33.86
C ARG A 408 1.83 -29.31 -35.09
N GLU A 409 3.16 -29.43 -35.15
CA GLU A 409 3.86 -30.07 -36.27
C GLU A 409 3.52 -31.55 -36.34
N GLU A 410 3.43 -32.23 -35.18
CA GLU A 410 3.09 -33.63 -35.14
C GLU A 410 1.62 -33.92 -35.51
N LEU A 411 0.69 -33.08 -35.03
CA LEU A 411 -0.74 -33.22 -35.34
C LEU A 411 -1.10 -33.04 -36.82
N VAL A 412 -0.22 -32.42 -37.61
CA VAL A 412 -0.37 -32.34 -39.06
C VAL A 412 -0.19 -33.76 -39.69
N ASN A 413 0.77 -34.52 -39.16
CA ASN A 413 1.11 -35.84 -39.67
C ASN A 413 0.24 -36.93 -39.04
N ILE A 414 -0.12 -36.81 -37.76
CA ILE A 414 -0.93 -37.75 -37.00
C ILE A 414 -2.12 -37.08 -36.37
N PRO A 415 -3.15 -36.74 -37.14
CA PRO A 415 -4.30 -35.96 -36.66
C PRO A 415 -5.08 -36.72 -35.59
N ARG A 416 -5.57 -36.00 -34.60
CA ARG A 416 -6.52 -36.48 -33.59
C ARG A 416 -7.87 -36.75 -34.23
N ILE A 417 -8.35 -37.98 -34.14
CA ILE A 417 -9.59 -38.42 -34.78
C ILE A 417 -10.70 -38.76 -33.80
N ALA A 418 -10.36 -39.08 -32.55
CA ALA A 418 -11.31 -39.40 -31.50
C ALA A 418 -10.69 -39.20 -30.12
N GLU A 419 -11.53 -39.19 -29.12
CA GLU A 419 -11.11 -39.05 -27.72
C GLU A 419 -12.08 -39.72 -26.76
N VAL A 420 -11.56 -40.07 -25.57
CA VAL A 420 -12.32 -40.31 -24.35
C VAL A 420 -11.95 -39.21 -23.38
N PRO A 421 -12.83 -38.21 -23.19
CA PRO A 421 -12.52 -37.01 -22.40
C PRO A 421 -12.15 -37.33 -20.95
N PHE A 422 -11.49 -36.39 -20.27
CA PHE A 422 -11.18 -36.53 -18.86
C PHE A 422 -12.45 -36.71 -18.02
N ASP A 423 -12.42 -37.66 -17.11
CA ASP A 423 -13.47 -37.88 -16.12
C ASP A 423 -12.87 -37.97 -14.71
N SER A 424 -13.46 -37.23 -13.77
CA SER A 424 -12.94 -37.10 -12.41
C SER A 424 -13.02 -38.38 -11.56
N THR A 425 -13.89 -39.31 -11.92
CA THR A 425 -14.01 -40.61 -11.25
C THR A 425 -12.92 -41.56 -11.74
N ARG A 426 -12.75 -41.63 -13.08
CA ARG A 426 -11.75 -42.41 -13.75
C ARG A 426 -10.35 -41.83 -13.66
N LYS A 427 -10.23 -40.51 -13.59
CA LYS A 427 -9.00 -39.69 -13.53
C LYS A 427 -8.04 -39.89 -14.71
N LEU A 428 -8.55 -40.25 -15.85
CA LEU A 428 -7.83 -40.52 -17.10
C LEU A 428 -8.40 -39.69 -18.23
N MET A 429 -7.58 -39.42 -19.24
CA MET A 429 -7.93 -38.87 -20.54
C MET A 429 -7.21 -39.65 -21.62
N THR A 430 -7.90 -39.94 -22.72
CA THR A 430 -7.36 -40.68 -23.85
C THR A 430 -7.67 -39.99 -25.17
N THR A 431 -6.69 -39.87 -26.03
CA THR A 431 -6.82 -39.35 -27.39
C THR A 431 -6.37 -40.41 -28.40
N ILE A 432 -6.97 -40.41 -29.59
CA ILE A 432 -6.68 -41.37 -30.66
C ILE A 432 -6.25 -40.60 -31.88
N HIS A 433 -5.09 -40.99 -32.42
CA HIS A 433 -4.43 -40.32 -33.54
C HIS A 433 -4.21 -41.33 -34.68
N GLN A 434 -4.46 -40.89 -35.90
CA GLN A 434 -4.26 -41.71 -37.08
C GLN A 434 -2.79 -41.65 -37.54
N LEU A 435 -2.10 -42.81 -37.61
CA LEU A 435 -0.74 -42.91 -38.07
C LEU A 435 -0.68 -42.98 -39.60
N GLU A 436 0.48 -42.63 -40.21
CA GLU A 436 0.69 -42.68 -41.67
C GLU A 436 0.53 -44.06 -42.27
N ASP A 437 0.79 -45.13 -41.52
CA ASP A 437 0.65 -46.52 -41.94
C ASP A 437 -0.80 -47.04 -41.85
N GLY A 438 -1.75 -46.18 -41.49
CA GLY A 438 -3.16 -46.51 -41.35
C GLY A 438 -3.56 -47.13 -40.02
N LYS A 439 -2.62 -47.27 -39.07
CA LYS A 439 -2.89 -47.71 -37.70
C LYS A 439 -3.28 -46.49 -36.84
N TYR A 440 -3.59 -46.78 -35.58
CA TYR A 440 -4.03 -45.74 -34.63
C TYR A 440 -3.18 -45.76 -33.39
N LEU A 441 -2.62 -44.59 -33.04
CA LEU A 441 -1.97 -44.35 -31.76
C LEU A 441 -3.02 -43.95 -30.73
N VAL A 442 -3.14 -44.68 -29.66
CA VAL A 442 -3.93 -44.38 -28.47
C VAL A 442 -2.98 -43.81 -27.43
N ALA A 443 -3.15 -42.55 -27.06
CA ALA A 443 -2.36 -41.86 -26.06
C ALA A 443 -3.23 -41.59 -24.82
N THR A 444 -2.81 -42.08 -23.67
CA THR A 444 -3.56 -41.98 -22.40
C THR A 444 -2.70 -41.32 -21.33
N LYS A 445 -3.27 -40.35 -20.60
CA LYS A 445 -2.64 -39.77 -19.41
C LYS A 445 -3.61 -39.73 -18.23
N GLY A 446 -3.08 -39.68 -17.03
CA GLY A 446 -3.87 -39.50 -15.84
C GLY A 446 -3.19 -39.92 -14.55
N ALA A 447 -3.99 -40.17 -13.52
CA ALA A 447 -3.47 -40.52 -12.19
C ALA A 447 -2.69 -41.84 -12.22
N PRO A 448 -1.47 -41.87 -11.63
CA PRO A 448 -0.61 -43.04 -11.67
C PRO A 448 -1.25 -44.33 -11.15
N ASP A 449 -1.98 -44.24 -10.05
CA ASP A 449 -2.71 -45.34 -9.43
C ASP A 449 -3.74 -45.94 -10.39
N MET A 450 -4.49 -45.10 -11.09
CA MET A 450 -5.53 -45.58 -12.02
C MET A 450 -4.98 -46.09 -13.35
N LEU A 451 -3.89 -45.45 -13.82
CA LEU A 451 -3.30 -45.83 -15.12
C LEU A 451 -2.52 -47.13 -15.02
N LEU A 452 -1.76 -47.37 -13.97
CA LEU A 452 -0.94 -48.56 -13.79
C LEU A 452 -1.75 -49.84 -13.70
N ASP A 453 -3.02 -49.80 -13.34
CA ASP A 453 -3.94 -50.94 -13.35
C ASP A 453 -4.37 -51.35 -14.77
N ARG A 454 -4.13 -50.50 -15.76
CA ARG A 454 -4.48 -50.71 -17.18
C ARG A 454 -3.29 -51.01 -18.06
N VAL A 455 -2.10 -51.09 -17.46
CA VAL A 455 -0.82 -51.33 -18.14
C VAL A 455 -0.45 -52.80 -18.10
N THR A 456 -0.05 -53.33 -19.23
CA THR A 456 0.43 -54.74 -19.36
C THR A 456 1.88 -54.81 -19.84
N LYS A 457 2.39 -53.71 -20.41
CA LYS A 457 3.75 -53.61 -20.95
C LYS A 457 4.40 -52.31 -20.52
N ILE A 458 5.70 -52.21 -20.59
CA ILE A 458 6.49 -51.00 -20.30
C ILE A 458 7.52 -50.78 -21.41
N GLU A 459 7.74 -49.55 -21.79
CA GLU A 459 8.84 -49.17 -22.67
C GLU A 459 10.03 -48.73 -21.83
N LYS A 460 11.21 -49.27 -22.10
CA LYS A 460 12.50 -48.91 -21.50
C LYS A 460 13.55 -48.85 -22.59
N HIS A 461 14.28 -47.74 -22.68
CA HIS A 461 15.33 -47.54 -23.70
C HIS A 461 14.88 -47.79 -25.14
N GLY A 462 13.60 -47.51 -25.44
CA GLY A 462 13.02 -47.79 -26.77
C GLY A 462 12.57 -49.23 -27.00
N GLU A 463 12.71 -50.11 -26.01
CA GLU A 463 12.26 -51.51 -26.11
C GLU A 463 11.02 -51.75 -25.23
N VAL A 464 10.01 -52.38 -25.83
CA VAL A 464 8.78 -52.77 -25.13
C VAL A 464 8.91 -54.14 -24.53
N SER A 465 8.70 -54.25 -23.22
CA SER A 465 8.74 -55.52 -22.46
C SER A 465 7.48 -55.71 -21.61
N ALA A 466 7.32 -56.89 -21.03
CA ALA A 466 6.19 -57.13 -20.12
C ALA A 466 6.34 -56.27 -18.85
N PHE A 467 5.21 -55.70 -18.39
CA PHE A 467 5.15 -54.96 -17.15
C PHE A 467 5.15 -55.93 -15.96
N THR A 468 6.15 -55.84 -15.10
CA THR A 468 6.33 -56.74 -13.95
C THR A 468 5.90 -56.08 -12.63
N GLU A 469 5.72 -56.89 -11.58
CA GLU A 469 5.41 -56.38 -10.25
C GLU A 469 6.57 -55.57 -9.65
N ASP A 470 7.80 -55.89 -10.08
CA ASP A 470 8.99 -55.10 -9.72
C ASP A 470 8.98 -53.68 -10.35
N ASP A 471 8.55 -53.61 -11.63
CA ASP A 471 8.33 -52.32 -12.30
C ASP A 471 7.25 -51.49 -11.60
N ARG A 472 6.12 -52.11 -11.25
CA ARG A 472 5.05 -51.47 -10.50
C ARG A 472 5.56 -50.90 -9.16
N THR A 473 6.29 -51.71 -8.40
CA THR A 473 6.87 -51.32 -7.14
C THR A 473 7.85 -50.13 -7.28
N THR A 474 8.71 -50.23 -8.31
CA THR A 474 9.67 -49.17 -8.59
C THR A 474 8.97 -47.87 -8.96
N LEU A 475 8.01 -47.90 -9.89
CA LEU A 475 7.27 -46.71 -10.32
C LEU A 475 6.43 -46.07 -9.18
N MET A 476 5.80 -46.88 -8.34
CA MET A 476 5.08 -46.40 -7.18
C MET A 476 6.01 -45.77 -6.16
N LYS A 477 7.24 -46.27 -6.00
CA LYS A 477 8.27 -45.61 -5.16
C LYS A 477 8.69 -44.28 -5.74
N LEU A 478 8.95 -44.17 -7.04
CA LEU A 478 9.30 -42.93 -7.72
C LEU A 478 8.17 -41.91 -7.68
N ASN A 479 6.92 -42.38 -7.90
CA ASN A 479 5.74 -41.54 -7.72
C ASN A 479 5.66 -40.95 -6.28
N LYS A 480 5.87 -41.79 -5.26
CA LYS A 480 5.88 -41.35 -3.86
C LYS A 480 7.01 -40.37 -3.57
N GLU A 481 8.19 -40.60 -4.13
CA GLU A 481 9.33 -39.69 -4.00
C GLU A 481 9.01 -38.30 -4.57
N MET A 482 8.42 -38.23 -5.78
CA MET A 482 7.98 -36.99 -6.38
C MET A 482 6.84 -36.31 -5.56
N ALA A 483 5.88 -37.12 -5.10
CA ALA A 483 4.77 -36.64 -4.29
C ALA A 483 5.23 -36.04 -2.95
N THR A 484 6.26 -36.60 -2.31
CA THR A 484 6.86 -36.02 -1.08
C THR A 484 7.59 -34.68 -1.33
N GLN A 485 7.96 -34.39 -2.58
CA GLN A 485 8.47 -33.08 -3.00
C GLN A 485 7.36 -32.13 -3.45
N ALA A 486 6.10 -32.47 -3.15
CA ALA A 486 4.89 -31.72 -3.52
C ALA A 486 4.63 -31.62 -5.03
N LEU A 487 5.17 -32.51 -5.82
CA LEU A 487 4.87 -32.55 -7.24
C LEU A 487 3.51 -33.21 -7.48
N ARG A 488 2.72 -32.61 -8.36
CA ARG A 488 1.55 -33.26 -8.96
C ARG A 488 2.04 -34.21 -10.00
N VAL A 489 1.81 -35.50 -9.83
CA VAL A 489 2.31 -36.55 -10.74
C VAL A 489 1.19 -37.05 -11.65
N LEU A 490 1.45 -37.10 -12.93
CA LEU A 490 0.62 -37.77 -13.92
C LEU A 490 1.43 -38.88 -14.63
N ALA A 491 0.76 -39.97 -14.95
CA ALA A 491 1.31 -41.06 -15.72
C ALA A 491 0.89 -40.97 -17.19
N MET A 492 1.76 -41.43 -18.09
CA MET A 492 1.55 -41.54 -19.52
C MET A 492 1.66 -42.97 -19.96
N ALA A 493 0.73 -43.38 -20.80
CA ALA A 493 0.78 -44.68 -21.47
C ALA A 493 0.23 -44.62 -22.89
N TYR A 494 0.54 -45.58 -23.69
CA TYR A 494 0.10 -45.63 -25.08
C TYR A 494 -0.14 -47.04 -25.53
N LYS A 495 -0.79 -47.19 -26.67
CA LYS A 495 -0.78 -48.42 -27.50
C LYS A 495 -1.01 -48.10 -28.98
N VAL A 496 -0.64 -49.00 -29.86
CA VAL A 496 -0.97 -48.90 -31.27
C VAL A 496 -1.95 -50.02 -31.62
N ILE A 497 -3.06 -49.67 -32.25
CA ILE A 497 -4.10 -50.60 -32.70
C ILE A 497 -4.26 -50.55 -34.23
N ASP A 498 -4.58 -51.66 -34.85
CA ASP A 498 -4.74 -51.79 -36.30
C ASP A 498 -6.10 -51.28 -36.78
N THR A 499 -7.16 -51.42 -35.96
CA THR A 499 -8.54 -51.02 -36.28
C THR A 499 -9.22 -50.36 -35.08
N LEU A 500 -10.09 -49.36 -35.34
CA LEU A 500 -10.90 -48.75 -34.30
C LEU A 500 -12.04 -49.72 -33.87
N PRO A 501 -12.37 -49.79 -32.58
CA PRO A 501 -13.55 -50.48 -32.09
C PRO A 501 -14.82 -49.80 -32.59
N GLU A 502 -15.94 -50.53 -32.64
CA GLU A 502 -17.25 -49.97 -33.01
C GLU A 502 -17.71 -48.87 -32.10
N THR A 503 -17.40 -48.97 -30.81
CA THR A 503 -17.69 -47.93 -29.78
C THR A 503 -16.36 -47.49 -29.18
N ILE A 504 -16.11 -46.18 -29.15
CA ILE A 504 -14.90 -45.63 -28.51
C ILE A 504 -15.31 -45.18 -27.11
N ASP A 505 -15.01 -46.05 -26.15
CA ASP A 505 -15.27 -45.83 -24.73
C ASP A 505 -14.10 -46.34 -23.85
N THR A 506 -14.22 -46.18 -22.57
CA THR A 506 -13.24 -46.61 -21.57
C THR A 506 -12.91 -48.10 -21.69
N ASP A 507 -13.93 -48.94 -21.79
CA ASP A 507 -13.78 -50.40 -21.75
C ASP A 507 -13.15 -50.97 -23.05
N SER A 508 -13.40 -50.30 -24.15
CA SER A 508 -12.86 -50.67 -25.46
C SER A 508 -11.43 -50.21 -25.74
N ILE A 509 -11.00 -49.09 -25.13
CA ILE A 509 -9.75 -48.42 -25.48
C ILE A 509 -8.72 -48.44 -24.35
N GLU A 510 -9.13 -48.23 -23.09
CA GLU A 510 -8.19 -47.98 -21.98
C GLU A 510 -7.79 -49.30 -21.28
N HIS A 511 -7.28 -50.27 -22.03
CA HIS A 511 -6.73 -51.53 -21.50
C HIS A 511 -5.53 -51.98 -22.32
N ASP A 512 -4.71 -52.88 -21.80
CA ASP A 512 -3.50 -53.40 -22.43
C ASP A 512 -2.53 -52.29 -22.90
N LEU A 513 -2.40 -51.27 -22.07
CA LEU A 513 -1.55 -50.11 -22.35
C LEU A 513 -0.07 -50.39 -22.11
N ILE A 514 0.79 -49.65 -22.80
CA ILE A 514 2.24 -49.66 -22.62
C ILE A 514 2.60 -48.44 -21.81
N PHE A 515 3.19 -48.63 -20.64
CA PHE A 515 3.63 -47.50 -19.80
C PHE A 515 4.79 -46.78 -20.50
N ALA A 516 4.67 -45.41 -20.54
CA ALA A 516 5.65 -44.53 -21.16
C ALA A 516 6.47 -43.72 -20.16
N GLY A 517 5.83 -43.24 -19.07
CA GLY A 517 6.53 -42.43 -18.10
C GLY A 517 5.61 -41.72 -17.08
N LEU A 518 6.24 -40.98 -16.18
CA LEU A 518 5.56 -40.05 -15.25
C LEU A 518 6.05 -38.64 -15.49
N VAL A 519 5.21 -37.66 -15.26
CA VAL A 519 5.58 -36.25 -15.21
C VAL A 519 5.20 -35.64 -13.85
N GLY A 520 6.14 -34.99 -13.20
CA GLY A 520 5.96 -34.29 -11.94
C GLY A 520 5.97 -32.78 -12.17
N MET A 521 4.90 -32.11 -11.72
CA MET A 521 4.67 -30.68 -11.94
C MET A 521 4.39 -29.99 -10.62
N ILE A 522 4.76 -28.74 -10.54
CA ILE A 522 4.49 -27.88 -9.39
C ILE A 522 4.24 -26.44 -9.87
N ASP A 523 3.51 -25.66 -9.06
CA ASP A 523 3.51 -24.20 -9.14
C ASP A 523 4.74 -23.73 -8.34
N PRO A 524 5.85 -23.33 -9.00
CA PRO A 524 7.10 -23.05 -8.32
C PRO A 524 7.03 -21.76 -7.54
N GLU A 525 7.81 -21.68 -6.48
CA GLU A 525 8.04 -20.46 -5.73
C GLU A 525 8.68 -19.38 -6.60
N ARG A 526 8.32 -18.10 -6.32
CA ARG A 526 8.99 -16.96 -6.93
C ARG A 526 10.44 -16.90 -6.44
N LYS A 527 11.38 -16.65 -7.33
CA LYS A 527 12.82 -16.59 -6.99
C LYS A 527 13.12 -15.52 -5.95
N GLU A 528 12.40 -14.42 -6.01
CA GLU A 528 12.54 -13.26 -5.12
C GLU A 528 11.94 -13.51 -3.74
N ALA A 529 10.93 -14.38 -3.64
CA ALA A 529 10.17 -14.58 -2.42
C ALA A 529 11.03 -15.11 -1.25
N ALA A 530 11.91 -16.06 -1.50
CA ALA A 530 12.79 -16.61 -0.47
C ALA A 530 13.77 -15.54 0.09
N ALA A 531 14.32 -14.69 -0.78
CA ALA A 531 15.19 -13.60 -0.37
C ALA A 531 14.41 -12.54 0.43
N ALA A 532 13.19 -12.20 -0.02
CA ALA A 532 12.31 -11.26 0.66
C ALA A 532 11.87 -11.75 2.05
N ILE A 533 11.56 -13.05 2.18
CA ILE A 533 11.23 -13.67 3.47
C ILE A 533 12.42 -13.59 4.43
N LYS A 534 13.64 -13.81 3.94
CA LYS A 534 14.84 -13.67 4.76
C LYS A 534 15.06 -12.22 5.24
N VAL A 535 14.82 -11.24 4.38
CA VAL A 535 14.84 -9.81 4.76
C VAL A 535 13.77 -9.52 5.80
N ALA A 536 12.54 -10.00 5.61
CA ALA A 536 11.46 -9.86 6.59
C ALA A 536 11.84 -10.46 7.96
N GLN A 537 12.43 -11.65 7.97
CA GLN A 537 12.92 -12.29 9.20
C GLN A 537 14.01 -11.46 9.90
N SER A 538 14.94 -10.88 9.16
CA SER A 538 15.96 -9.99 9.74
C SER A 538 15.37 -8.71 10.32
N ALA A 539 14.22 -8.29 9.76
CA ALA A 539 13.44 -7.16 10.24
C ALA A 539 12.49 -7.48 11.41
N GLY A 540 12.56 -8.70 11.95
CA GLY A 540 11.66 -9.17 13.02
C GLY A 540 10.23 -9.43 12.57
N ILE A 541 10.00 -9.60 11.27
CA ILE A 541 8.68 -9.86 10.69
C ILE A 541 8.55 -11.34 10.40
N ARG A 542 7.49 -11.95 10.88
CA ARG A 542 7.19 -13.35 10.64
C ARG A 542 6.26 -13.51 9.44
N THR A 543 6.63 -14.37 8.52
CA THR A 543 5.79 -14.74 7.38
C THR A 543 5.00 -16.00 7.71
N ILE A 544 3.67 -15.92 7.49
CA ILE A 544 2.72 -17.01 7.67
C ILE A 544 2.16 -17.35 6.30
N MET A 545 2.29 -18.61 5.89
CA MET A 545 1.70 -19.07 4.63
C MET A 545 0.31 -19.64 4.88
N ILE A 546 -0.65 -19.20 4.10
CA ILE A 546 -2.05 -19.64 4.15
C ILE A 546 -2.43 -20.12 2.76
N THR A 547 -2.99 -21.35 2.65
CA THR A 547 -3.30 -21.92 1.34
C THR A 547 -4.48 -22.91 1.40
N GLY A 548 -5.20 -23.02 0.29
CA GLY A 548 -6.16 -24.09 0.05
C GLY A 548 -5.53 -25.46 -0.30
N ASP A 549 -4.20 -25.51 -0.53
CA ASP A 549 -3.48 -26.72 -0.91
C ASP A 549 -3.39 -27.76 0.20
N HIS A 550 -3.02 -28.97 -0.20
CA HIS A 550 -2.77 -30.06 0.72
C HIS A 550 -1.58 -29.76 1.65
N ARG A 551 -1.61 -30.33 2.88
CA ARG A 551 -0.59 -30.15 3.91
C ARG A 551 0.84 -30.39 3.38
N ASP A 552 1.07 -31.48 2.67
CA ASP A 552 2.40 -31.88 2.20
C ASP A 552 2.95 -30.89 1.17
N THR A 553 2.10 -30.40 0.26
CA THR A 553 2.45 -29.35 -0.72
C THR A 553 2.80 -28.04 -0.04
N ALA A 554 1.96 -27.60 0.90
CA ALA A 554 2.18 -26.38 1.65
C ALA A 554 3.49 -26.45 2.48
N GLN A 555 3.73 -27.59 3.13
CA GLN A 555 4.95 -27.82 3.93
C GLN A 555 6.21 -27.81 3.05
N ALA A 556 6.19 -28.47 1.90
CA ALA A 556 7.34 -28.51 1.00
C ALA A 556 7.70 -27.11 0.46
N ILE A 557 6.72 -26.34 0.01
CA ILE A 557 6.94 -24.96 -0.46
C ILE A 557 7.42 -24.06 0.69
N ALA A 558 6.84 -24.19 1.88
CA ALA A 558 7.27 -23.42 3.05
C ALA A 558 8.74 -23.70 3.46
N LYS A 559 9.19 -24.96 3.34
CA LYS A 559 10.60 -25.32 3.55
C LYS A 559 11.53 -24.72 2.48
N ARG A 560 11.12 -24.75 1.21
CA ARG A 560 11.88 -24.12 0.11
C ARG A 560 12.00 -22.61 0.26
N LEU A 561 10.94 -21.96 0.74
CA LEU A 561 10.90 -20.51 0.98
C LEU A 561 11.61 -20.07 2.29
N GLY A 562 11.95 -21.01 3.17
CA GLY A 562 12.55 -20.69 4.48
C GLY A 562 11.54 -20.22 5.53
N ILE A 563 10.23 -20.38 5.30
CA ILE A 563 9.17 -20.15 6.30
C ILE A 563 9.26 -21.24 7.39
N LEU A 564 9.51 -22.48 6.98
CA LEU A 564 9.83 -23.60 7.87
C LEU A 564 11.30 -23.98 7.68
N ARG A 565 11.93 -24.48 8.76
CA ARG A 565 13.25 -25.05 8.65
C ARG A 565 13.20 -26.39 7.88
N PRO A 566 14.28 -26.79 7.19
CA PRO A 566 14.28 -28.05 6.41
C PRO A 566 13.97 -29.30 7.22
N ASP A 567 14.32 -29.32 8.50
CA ASP A 567 14.12 -30.40 9.47
C ASP A 567 12.83 -30.26 10.29
N GLN A 568 12.05 -29.21 10.08
CA GLN A 568 10.83 -28.94 10.87
C GLN A 568 9.65 -29.73 10.30
N GLU A 569 9.09 -30.61 11.13
CA GLU A 569 7.90 -31.43 10.81
C GLU A 569 6.62 -30.85 11.43
N ASP A 570 6.74 -30.05 12.47
CA ASP A 570 5.69 -29.28 13.12
C ASP A 570 5.55 -27.86 12.53
N GLY A 571 4.54 -27.13 12.97
CA GLY A 571 4.31 -25.76 12.52
C GLY A 571 3.32 -25.64 11.35
N VAL A 572 2.68 -26.75 10.96
CA VAL A 572 1.61 -26.79 9.96
C VAL A 572 0.30 -27.17 10.61
N LEU A 573 -0.76 -26.40 10.39
CA LEU A 573 -2.12 -26.67 10.85
C LEU A 573 -3.07 -26.75 9.65
N THR A 574 -3.96 -27.74 9.63
CA THR A 574 -4.96 -27.88 8.57
C THR A 574 -6.28 -27.22 8.94
N GLY A 575 -7.11 -26.88 7.93
CA GLY A 575 -8.45 -26.36 8.16
C GLY A 575 -9.34 -27.32 8.97
N GLY A 576 -9.18 -28.64 8.82
CA GLY A 576 -9.84 -29.63 9.65
C GLY A 576 -9.47 -29.50 11.12
N GLU A 577 -8.17 -29.44 11.42
CA GLU A 577 -7.66 -29.26 12.80
C GLU A 577 -8.07 -27.88 13.37
N LEU A 578 -8.17 -26.84 12.54
CA LEU A 578 -8.68 -25.53 12.97
C LEU A 578 -10.15 -25.56 13.40
N ASN A 579 -10.97 -26.41 12.79
CA ASN A 579 -12.37 -26.58 13.20
C ASN A 579 -12.52 -27.24 14.58
N ASP A 580 -11.53 -28.04 14.99
CA ASP A 580 -11.54 -28.77 16.25
C ASP A 580 -11.06 -27.95 17.45
N ILE A 581 -10.42 -26.78 17.22
CA ILE A 581 -9.94 -25.91 18.28
C ILE A 581 -10.78 -24.62 18.40
N SER A 582 -10.95 -24.16 19.64
CA SER A 582 -11.66 -22.90 19.90
C SER A 582 -10.81 -21.68 19.54
N ASP A 583 -11.46 -20.51 19.48
CA ASP A 583 -10.76 -19.25 19.21
C ASP A 583 -9.76 -18.92 20.33
N GLU A 584 -10.11 -19.20 21.60
CA GLU A 584 -9.23 -18.99 22.76
C GLU A 584 -8.01 -19.91 22.73
N GLU A 585 -8.17 -21.13 22.23
CA GLU A 585 -7.07 -22.07 22.07
C GLU A 585 -6.17 -21.65 20.92
N LEU A 586 -6.76 -21.21 19.80
CA LEU A 586 -5.99 -20.67 18.68
C LEU A 586 -5.18 -19.44 19.09
N GLU A 587 -5.74 -18.51 19.87
CA GLU A 587 -5.02 -17.36 20.42
C GLU A 587 -3.77 -17.76 21.20
N ARG A 588 -3.85 -18.81 22.01
CA ARG A 588 -2.70 -19.29 22.81
C ARG A 588 -1.65 -20.03 21.99
N THR A 589 -2.05 -20.67 20.89
CA THR A 589 -1.20 -21.58 20.12
C THR A 589 -0.76 -21.04 18.77
N VAL A 590 -1.32 -19.91 18.30
CA VAL A 590 -1.06 -19.35 16.97
C VAL A 590 0.44 -19.13 16.67
N GLU A 591 1.22 -18.83 17.68
CA GLU A 591 2.68 -18.65 17.55
C GLU A 591 3.43 -19.94 17.20
N ASN A 592 2.83 -21.11 17.40
CA ASN A 592 3.45 -22.40 17.10
C ASN A 592 3.37 -22.74 15.60
N TYR A 593 2.50 -22.05 14.84
CA TYR A 593 2.22 -22.38 13.45
C TYR A 593 2.68 -21.29 12.52
N SER A 594 3.29 -21.67 11.39
CA SER A 594 3.67 -20.76 10.30
C SER A 594 3.01 -21.11 8.98
N VAL A 595 2.31 -22.25 8.89
CA VAL A 595 1.66 -22.72 7.68
C VAL A 595 0.25 -23.22 8.01
N TYR A 596 -0.71 -22.77 7.23
CA TYR A 596 -2.10 -23.20 7.31
C TYR A 596 -2.54 -23.76 5.97
N ALA A 597 -2.90 -25.05 5.93
CA ALA A 597 -3.23 -25.79 4.71
C ALA A 597 -4.73 -26.14 4.67
N ARG A 598 -5.33 -26.21 3.48
CA ARG A 598 -6.76 -26.50 3.27
C ARG A 598 -7.70 -25.62 4.10
N VAL A 599 -7.41 -24.34 4.15
CA VAL A 599 -8.19 -23.35 4.91
C VAL A 599 -9.35 -22.79 4.10
N SER A 600 -10.45 -22.51 4.77
CA SER A 600 -11.58 -21.75 4.25
C SER A 600 -11.40 -20.24 4.48
N PRO A 601 -12.18 -19.38 3.84
CA PRO A 601 -12.19 -17.94 4.09
C PRO A 601 -12.40 -17.56 5.56
N GLU A 602 -13.26 -18.29 6.27
CA GLU A 602 -13.53 -18.08 7.70
C GLU A 602 -12.29 -18.37 8.55
N HIS A 603 -11.53 -19.39 8.21
CA HIS A 603 -10.26 -19.70 8.88
C HIS A 603 -9.26 -18.57 8.75
N LYS A 604 -9.18 -17.92 7.57
CA LYS A 604 -8.30 -16.76 7.35
C LYS A 604 -8.61 -15.63 8.33
N VAL A 605 -9.89 -15.32 8.54
CA VAL A 605 -10.33 -14.32 9.52
C VAL A 605 -9.95 -14.70 10.96
N ARG A 606 -10.14 -15.97 11.33
CA ARG A 606 -9.78 -16.48 12.67
C ARG A 606 -8.28 -16.37 12.94
N ILE A 607 -7.44 -16.72 11.96
CA ILE A 607 -5.98 -16.64 12.08
C ILE A 607 -5.54 -15.18 12.27
N VAL A 608 -6.04 -14.25 11.46
CA VAL A 608 -5.75 -12.82 11.58
C VAL A 608 -6.15 -12.30 12.96
N LYS A 609 -7.36 -12.59 13.41
CA LYS A 609 -7.86 -12.20 14.75
C LYS A 609 -7.00 -12.74 15.88
N ALA A 610 -6.55 -13.99 15.80
CA ALA A 610 -5.71 -14.62 16.82
C ALA A 610 -4.38 -13.88 16.98
N TRP A 611 -3.72 -13.51 15.87
CA TRP A 611 -2.50 -12.71 15.89
C TRP A 611 -2.75 -11.29 16.42
N GLN A 612 -3.85 -10.65 16.02
CA GLN A 612 -4.20 -9.31 16.50
C GLN A 612 -4.48 -9.27 18.00
N LYS A 613 -5.12 -10.31 18.55
CA LYS A 613 -5.37 -10.42 20.00
C LYS A 613 -4.08 -10.65 20.79
N ASN A 614 -3.05 -11.25 20.20
CA ASN A 614 -1.70 -11.31 20.75
C ASN A 614 -0.93 -9.97 20.61
N GLY A 615 -1.61 -8.89 20.28
CA GLY A 615 -1.04 -7.54 20.19
C GLY A 615 -0.19 -7.28 18.94
N LYS A 616 -0.25 -8.17 17.93
CA LYS A 616 0.53 -8.06 16.70
C LYS A 616 -0.17 -7.21 15.64
N VAL A 617 0.62 -6.53 14.83
CA VAL A 617 0.17 -5.82 13.62
C VAL A 617 0.25 -6.79 12.45
N VAL A 618 -0.89 -7.09 11.85
CA VAL A 618 -1.06 -8.15 10.85
C VAL A 618 -1.35 -7.58 9.48
N SER A 619 -0.58 -8.00 8.48
CA SER A 619 -0.88 -7.83 7.07
C SER A 619 -1.45 -9.13 6.50
N MET A 620 -2.47 -9.06 5.64
CA MET A 620 -3.09 -10.22 4.99
C MET A 620 -3.20 -9.98 3.50
N THR A 621 -2.79 -10.96 2.69
CA THR A 621 -2.97 -10.92 1.23
C THR A 621 -4.22 -11.68 0.79
N GLY A 622 -4.78 -11.29 -0.33
CA GLY A 622 -5.91 -11.98 -0.95
C GLY A 622 -6.19 -11.51 -2.37
N ASP A 623 -6.76 -12.38 -3.19
CA ASP A 623 -7.05 -12.12 -4.60
C ASP A 623 -8.54 -12.29 -4.96
N GLY A 624 -9.30 -13.05 -4.18
CA GLY A 624 -10.68 -13.39 -4.46
C GLY A 624 -11.72 -12.62 -3.62
N VAL A 625 -12.97 -12.75 -4.03
CA VAL A 625 -14.14 -12.23 -3.28
C VAL A 625 -14.18 -12.81 -1.86
N ASN A 626 -13.82 -14.08 -1.74
CA ASN A 626 -13.83 -14.81 -0.47
C ASN A 626 -12.76 -14.31 0.51
N ASP A 627 -11.77 -13.55 0.06
CA ASP A 627 -10.72 -12.98 0.91
C ASP A 627 -11.10 -11.61 1.49
N ALA A 628 -12.10 -10.95 0.94
CA ALA A 628 -12.51 -9.61 1.36
C ALA A 628 -12.73 -9.48 2.89
N PRO A 629 -13.36 -10.44 3.60
CA PRO A 629 -13.51 -10.36 5.05
C PRO A 629 -12.17 -10.38 5.80
N SER A 630 -11.21 -11.21 5.38
CA SER A 630 -9.88 -11.29 6.01
C SER A 630 -9.02 -10.08 5.68
N LEU A 631 -9.13 -9.52 4.46
CA LEU A 631 -8.47 -8.28 4.07
C LEU A 631 -8.96 -7.09 4.90
N LYS A 632 -10.26 -6.98 5.13
CA LYS A 632 -10.85 -5.93 6.00
C LYS A 632 -10.50 -6.12 7.47
N GLN A 633 -10.35 -7.37 7.94
CA GLN A 633 -10.02 -7.67 9.33
C GLN A 633 -8.56 -7.34 9.65
N ALA A 634 -7.63 -7.55 8.72
CA ALA A 634 -6.22 -7.27 8.91
C ALA A 634 -5.97 -5.79 9.19
N ASP A 635 -4.86 -5.48 9.88
CA ASP A 635 -4.41 -4.11 10.05
C ASP A 635 -4.01 -3.51 8.69
N ILE A 636 -3.48 -4.34 7.79
CA ILE A 636 -3.20 -4.01 6.38
C ILE A 636 -3.72 -5.14 5.48
N GLY A 637 -4.80 -4.88 4.77
CA GLY A 637 -5.25 -5.74 3.68
C GLY A 637 -4.46 -5.46 2.40
N VAL A 638 -3.93 -6.51 1.77
CA VAL A 638 -3.12 -6.43 0.54
C VAL A 638 -3.82 -7.19 -0.57
N GLY A 639 -4.29 -6.46 -1.58
CA GLY A 639 -4.92 -7.04 -2.78
C GLY A 639 -3.91 -7.28 -3.91
N MET A 640 -4.19 -8.26 -4.74
CA MET A 640 -3.42 -8.53 -5.96
C MET A 640 -3.87 -7.59 -7.08
N GLY A 641 -2.94 -7.03 -7.85
CA GLY A 641 -3.22 -6.09 -8.92
C GLY A 641 -3.55 -6.77 -10.25
N ILE A 642 -2.89 -7.90 -10.53
CA ILE A 642 -3.05 -8.66 -11.79
C ILE A 642 -4.15 -9.72 -11.62
N THR A 643 -4.01 -10.61 -10.65
CA THR A 643 -4.94 -11.74 -10.44
C THR A 643 -6.11 -11.38 -9.54
N GLY A 644 -6.03 -10.27 -8.78
CA GLY A 644 -7.04 -9.87 -7.83
C GLY A 644 -8.32 -9.34 -8.47
N THR A 645 -9.45 -9.74 -7.89
CA THR A 645 -10.77 -9.19 -8.26
C THR A 645 -10.92 -7.76 -7.77
N GLU A 646 -11.78 -6.98 -8.39
CA GLU A 646 -12.07 -5.61 -7.95
C GLU A 646 -12.62 -5.56 -6.51
N VAL A 647 -13.34 -6.61 -6.10
CA VAL A 647 -13.81 -6.77 -4.71
C VAL A 647 -12.64 -6.90 -3.74
N SER A 648 -11.65 -7.75 -4.04
CA SER A 648 -10.47 -7.90 -3.18
C SER A 648 -9.64 -6.64 -3.13
N LYS A 649 -9.43 -5.97 -4.27
CA LYS A 649 -8.76 -4.67 -4.34
C LYS A 649 -9.53 -3.61 -3.55
N GLY A 650 -10.87 -3.58 -3.65
CA GLY A 650 -11.76 -2.67 -2.92
C GLY A 650 -11.72 -2.84 -1.40
N ALA A 651 -11.55 -4.07 -0.92
CA ALA A 651 -11.42 -4.40 0.48
C ALA A 651 -10.01 -4.12 1.06
N SER A 652 -9.02 -3.90 0.19
CA SER A 652 -7.61 -3.77 0.56
C SER A 652 -7.22 -2.34 0.90
N ASP A 653 -6.19 -2.20 1.72
CA ASP A 653 -5.53 -0.93 2.03
C ASP A 653 -4.37 -0.63 1.08
N MET A 654 -3.80 -1.68 0.49
CA MET A 654 -2.74 -1.63 -0.51
C MET A 654 -2.97 -2.67 -1.60
N VAL A 655 -2.55 -2.37 -2.84
CA VAL A 655 -2.62 -3.29 -3.99
C VAL A 655 -1.22 -3.47 -4.56
N LEU A 656 -0.83 -4.71 -4.83
CA LEU A 656 0.45 -5.05 -5.47
C LEU A 656 0.27 -5.05 -6.99
N ALA A 657 0.85 -4.10 -7.69
CA ALA A 657 0.75 -4.02 -9.15
C ALA A 657 1.40 -5.21 -9.87
N ASP A 658 2.31 -5.91 -9.22
CA ASP A 658 3.10 -7.05 -9.75
C ASP A 658 2.75 -8.40 -9.10
N ASP A 659 1.79 -8.45 -8.20
CA ASP A 659 1.39 -9.61 -7.40
C ASP A 659 2.55 -10.30 -6.66
N ASN A 660 3.64 -9.58 -6.38
CA ASN A 660 4.86 -10.16 -5.84
C ASN A 660 4.97 -9.93 -4.32
N PHE A 661 5.22 -11.01 -3.57
CA PHE A 661 5.47 -10.94 -2.12
C PHE A 661 6.62 -9.99 -1.76
N GLU A 662 7.68 -9.92 -2.57
CA GLU A 662 8.79 -8.99 -2.35
C GLU A 662 8.32 -7.55 -2.22
N THR A 663 7.32 -7.15 -2.99
CA THR A 663 6.74 -5.81 -2.96
C THR A 663 6.09 -5.48 -1.62
N ILE A 664 5.56 -6.46 -0.89
CA ILE A 664 5.05 -6.25 0.48
C ILE A 664 6.20 -5.86 1.42
N VAL A 665 7.32 -6.57 1.35
CA VAL A 665 8.51 -6.30 2.18
C VAL A 665 9.09 -4.93 1.86
N VAL A 666 9.13 -4.57 0.58
CA VAL A 666 9.51 -3.23 0.10
C VAL A 666 8.58 -2.15 0.65
N ALA A 667 7.26 -2.39 0.64
CA ALA A 667 6.29 -1.45 1.20
C ALA A 667 6.46 -1.26 2.72
N VAL A 668 6.78 -2.32 3.45
CA VAL A 668 7.11 -2.24 4.88
C VAL A 668 8.37 -1.40 5.10
N GLU A 669 9.42 -1.61 4.31
CA GLU A 669 10.64 -0.80 4.36
C GLU A 669 10.35 0.69 4.13
N GLU A 670 9.59 1.01 3.09
CA GLU A 670 9.19 2.40 2.79
C GLU A 670 8.28 2.97 3.90
N GLY A 671 7.38 2.18 4.49
CA GLY A 671 6.56 2.59 5.62
C GLY A 671 7.39 2.92 6.87
N ARG A 672 8.41 2.12 7.18
CA ARG A 672 9.39 2.40 8.25
C ARG A 672 10.15 3.69 8.00
N LYS A 673 10.58 3.91 6.76
CA LYS A 673 11.28 5.12 6.34
C LYS A 673 10.40 6.37 6.48
N VAL A 674 9.16 6.30 6.01
CA VAL A 674 8.22 7.42 6.11
C VAL A 674 8.00 7.81 7.57
N PHE A 675 7.79 6.83 8.45
CA PHE A 675 7.63 7.10 9.88
C PHE A 675 8.91 7.71 10.49
N ALA A 676 10.08 7.16 10.19
CA ALA A 676 11.36 7.70 10.66
C ALA A 676 11.57 9.16 10.19
N ASN A 677 11.16 9.48 8.96
CA ASN A 677 11.26 10.84 8.43
C ASN A 677 10.27 11.79 9.10
N ILE A 678 9.06 11.33 9.44
CA ILE A 678 8.13 12.11 10.27
C ILE A 678 8.74 12.36 11.65
N GLN A 679 9.35 11.36 12.28
CA GLN A 679 10.05 11.53 13.56
C GLN A 679 11.18 12.58 13.47
N LYS A 680 11.95 12.59 12.38
CA LYS A 680 12.99 13.61 12.14
C LYS A 680 12.40 15.02 12.06
N ALA A 681 11.31 15.19 11.31
CA ALA A 681 10.62 16.48 11.23
C ALA A 681 10.06 16.93 12.59
N VAL A 682 9.45 16.02 13.35
CA VAL A 682 8.95 16.26 14.71
C VAL A 682 10.10 16.67 15.63
N GLN A 683 11.19 15.91 15.64
CA GLN A 683 12.38 16.18 16.45
C GLN A 683 12.96 17.55 16.12
N TYR A 684 13.09 17.87 14.84
CA TYR A 684 13.59 19.17 14.37
C TYR A 684 12.76 20.33 14.89
N LEU A 685 11.45 20.31 14.60
CA LEU A 685 10.54 21.40 14.98
C LEU A 685 10.40 21.54 16.50
N LEU A 686 10.26 20.45 17.23
CA LEU A 686 10.09 20.52 18.68
C LEU A 686 11.39 20.92 19.42
N SER A 687 12.56 20.51 18.95
CA SER A 687 13.84 20.95 19.55
C SER A 687 14.07 22.44 19.31
N ALA A 688 13.79 22.92 18.09
CA ALA A 688 13.87 24.35 17.77
C ALA A 688 12.94 25.17 18.66
N ASN A 689 11.67 24.80 18.72
CA ASN A 689 10.67 25.49 19.56
C ASN A 689 11.04 25.46 21.05
N PHE A 690 11.56 24.33 21.54
CA PHE A 690 12.03 24.23 22.92
C PHE A 690 13.22 25.16 23.19
N GLY A 691 14.17 25.25 22.25
CA GLY A 691 15.31 26.17 22.31
C GLY A 691 14.87 27.64 22.39
N GLU A 692 13.87 28.01 21.59
CA GLU A 692 13.29 29.38 21.61
C GLU A 692 12.59 29.68 22.91
N VAL A 693 11.72 28.81 23.40
CA VAL A 693 11.01 28.99 24.68
C VAL A 693 12.01 29.07 25.82
N MET A 694 13.04 28.25 25.86
CA MET A 694 14.07 28.28 26.86
C MET A 694 14.87 29.59 26.79
N THR A 695 15.24 30.06 25.61
CA THR A 695 15.96 31.32 25.40
C THR A 695 15.16 32.49 25.97
N MET A 696 13.87 32.58 25.60
CA MET A 696 13.01 33.65 26.08
C MET A 696 12.72 33.55 27.57
N PHE A 697 12.50 32.37 28.10
CA PHE A 697 12.27 32.17 29.54
C PHE A 697 13.47 32.61 30.37
N VAL A 698 14.68 32.15 30.04
CA VAL A 698 15.89 32.49 30.77
C VAL A 698 16.21 33.97 30.61
N ALA A 699 16.06 34.56 29.41
CA ALA A 699 16.26 35.99 29.20
C ALA A 699 15.31 36.82 30.03
N THR A 700 14.02 36.48 30.07
CA THR A 700 13.02 37.19 30.91
C THR A 700 13.38 37.08 32.39
N MET A 701 13.80 35.89 32.86
CA MET A 701 14.27 35.69 34.22
C MET A 701 15.53 36.49 34.52
N ALA A 702 16.44 36.66 33.57
CA ALA A 702 17.63 37.48 33.73
C ALA A 702 17.36 38.99 33.55
N GLY A 703 16.19 39.38 33.06
CA GLY A 703 15.84 40.78 32.75
C GLY A 703 16.47 41.29 31.47
N TRP A 704 16.77 40.38 30.54
CA TRP A 704 17.36 40.70 29.24
C TRP A 704 16.27 40.82 28.16
N SER A 705 16.37 41.89 27.34
CA SER A 705 15.67 41.96 26.04
C SER A 705 16.56 41.29 25.02
N ILE A 706 16.23 40.09 24.56
CA ILE A 706 17.11 39.30 23.70
C ILE A 706 16.59 39.18 22.26
N LEU A 707 15.30 39.05 22.10
CA LEU A 707 14.62 38.85 20.82
C LEU A 707 13.31 39.59 20.78
N GLU A 708 13.02 40.20 19.64
CA GLU A 708 11.70 40.76 19.36
C GLU A 708 10.73 39.67 18.87
N PRO A 709 9.44 39.81 19.10
CA PRO A 709 8.43 38.87 18.66
C PRO A 709 8.52 38.53 17.16
N ILE A 710 8.84 39.52 16.33
CA ILE A 710 8.98 39.33 14.88
C ILE A 710 10.13 38.38 14.52
N HIS A 711 11.22 38.40 15.29
CA HIS A 711 12.36 37.51 15.07
C HIS A 711 11.96 36.03 15.19
N ILE A 712 11.23 35.70 16.25
CA ILE A 712 10.73 34.38 16.53
C ILE A 712 9.75 33.91 15.44
N LEU A 713 8.80 34.81 15.11
CA LEU A 713 7.80 34.52 14.08
C LEU A 713 8.45 34.25 12.71
N TRP A 714 9.46 35.02 12.35
CA TRP A 714 10.19 34.81 11.08
C TRP A 714 10.89 33.47 11.03
N ILE A 715 11.56 33.07 12.10
CA ILE A 715 12.25 31.80 12.19
C ILE A 715 11.23 30.67 12.02
N ASN A 716 10.19 30.61 12.83
CA ASN A 716 9.24 29.51 12.86
C ASN A 716 8.40 29.38 11.60
N LEU A 717 7.91 30.49 11.08
CA LEU A 717 6.97 30.47 9.96
C LEU A 717 7.67 30.46 8.59
N VAL A 718 8.91 30.92 8.50
CA VAL A 718 9.59 31.07 7.21
C VAL A 718 10.80 30.15 7.10
N THR A 719 11.70 30.15 8.07
CA THR A 719 12.97 29.42 7.94
C THR A 719 12.91 27.95 8.28
N ASP A 720 12.05 27.52 9.19
CA ASP A 720 11.99 26.13 9.68
C ASP A 720 11.14 25.20 8.81
N VAL A 721 10.20 25.74 8.06
CA VAL A 721 9.26 24.93 7.26
C VAL A 721 9.97 24.15 6.15
N PHE A 722 10.89 24.78 5.42
CA PHE A 722 11.55 24.11 4.29
C PHE A 722 12.46 22.95 4.71
N PRO A 723 13.33 23.09 5.73
CA PRO A 723 14.10 21.97 6.24
C PRO A 723 13.24 20.83 6.78
N ALA A 724 12.15 21.14 7.49
CA ALA A 724 11.23 20.15 8.02
C ALA A 724 10.59 19.30 6.92
N ILE A 725 10.11 19.91 5.85
CA ILE A 725 9.57 19.18 4.67
C ILE A 725 10.68 18.35 4.02
N ALA A 726 11.87 18.90 3.84
CA ALA A 726 12.97 18.22 3.17
C ALA A 726 13.50 17.02 3.95
N LEU A 727 13.40 17.02 5.29
CA LEU A 727 13.70 15.86 6.14
C LEU A 727 12.76 14.68 5.83
N GLY A 728 11.55 14.96 5.36
CA GLY A 728 10.62 13.93 4.89
C GLY A 728 11.07 13.16 3.65
N LEU A 729 12.09 13.68 2.95
CA LEU A 729 12.67 13.08 1.75
C LEU A 729 14.02 12.38 2.01
N GLU A 730 14.44 12.27 3.27
CA GLU A 730 15.66 11.54 3.63
C GLU A 730 15.59 10.07 3.18
N GLU A 731 16.73 9.55 2.77
CA GLU A 731 16.88 8.11 2.50
C GLU A 731 16.74 7.28 3.78
N ALA A 732 16.31 6.03 3.63
CA ALA A 732 16.27 5.10 4.74
C ALA A 732 17.69 4.85 5.30
N GLU A 733 17.80 4.68 6.60
CA GLU A 733 19.05 4.17 7.18
C GLU A 733 19.31 2.75 6.67
N ALA A 734 20.57 2.43 6.36
CA ALA A 734 20.95 1.17 5.71
C ALA A 734 20.54 -0.10 6.49
N ASP A 735 20.32 0.02 7.79
CA ASP A 735 19.93 -1.04 8.69
C ASP A 735 18.46 -1.01 9.12
N ILE A 736 17.63 -0.23 8.45
CA ILE A 736 16.20 -0.07 8.82
C ILE A 736 15.43 -1.40 8.86
N MET A 737 15.84 -2.37 8.04
CA MET A 737 15.30 -3.73 8.01
C MET A 737 16.08 -4.73 8.89
N ASN A 738 16.96 -4.26 9.76
CA ASN A 738 17.64 -5.07 10.76
C ASN A 738 17.13 -4.82 12.18
N HIS A 739 16.19 -3.88 12.32
CA HIS A 739 15.56 -3.56 13.59
C HIS A 739 14.19 -4.25 13.71
N PRO A 740 13.77 -4.63 14.93
CA PRO A 740 12.44 -5.20 15.13
C PRO A 740 11.33 -4.17 14.81
N PRO A 741 10.11 -4.63 14.54
CA PRO A 741 8.96 -3.76 14.34
C PRO A 741 8.66 -2.94 15.60
N ARG A 742 8.13 -1.75 15.43
CA ARG A 742 7.82 -0.84 16.56
C ARG A 742 6.63 -1.27 17.43
N GLY A 743 5.80 -2.23 17.00
CA GLY A 743 4.63 -2.69 17.75
C GLY A 743 3.50 -1.67 17.90
N LYS A 744 2.37 -2.13 18.43
CA LYS A 744 1.21 -1.28 18.77
C LYS A 744 1.54 -0.39 19.96
N GLY A 745 1.54 0.92 19.80
CA GLY A 745 1.71 1.89 20.88
C GLY A 745 3.00 2.71 20.84
N SER A 746 3.88 2.51 19.86
CA SER A 746 4.98 3.43 19.62
C SER A 746 4.45 4.77 19.09
N ASN A 747 4.99 5.86 19.61
CA ASN A 747 4.65 7.22 19.17
C ASN A 747 5.89 7.90 18.56
N PHE A 748 5.71 9.11 18.02
CA PHE A 748 6.79 9.86 17.38
C PHE A 748 7.92 10.28 18.33
N LEU A 749 7.67 10.27 19.62
CA LEU A 749 8.62 10.66 20.65
C LEU A 749 9.43 9.48 21.21
N SER A 750 9.14 8.25 20.75
CA SER A 750 9.86 7.04 21.15
C SER A 750 11.26 6.94 20.52
N ASN A 751 12.00 5.91 20.89
CA ASN A 751 13.33 5.57 20.34
C ASN A 751 14.38 6.69 20.47
N GLY A 752 14.42 7.35 21.63
CA GLY A 752 15.41 8.38 21.93
C GLY A 752 15.09 9.77 21.37
N VAL A 753 13.96 9.95 20.67
CA VAL A 753 13.57 11.25 20.10
C VAL A 753 13.26 12.26 21.21
N LEU A 754 12.49 11.89 22.23
CA LEU A 754 12.13 12.80 23.30
C LEU A 754 13.33 13.34 24.11
N PRO A 755 14.26 12.50 24.60
CA PRO A 755 15.49 13.00 25.22
C PRO A 755 16.31 13.89 24.27
N SER A 756 16.34 13.56 22.99
CA SER A 756 17.06 14.34 21.97
C SER A 756 16.49 15.73 21.81
N ILE A 757 15.17 15.88 21.79
CA ILE A 757 14.49 17.18 21.74
C ILE A 757 14.93 18.07 22.90
N PHE A 758 14.95 17.53 24.10
CA PHE A 758 15.30 18.30 25.29
C PHE A 758 16.77 18.73 25.34
N TYR A 759 17.74 17.79 25.13
CA TYR A 759 19.14 18.18 25.20
C TYR A 759 19.57 19.08 24.04
N GLN A 760 19.06 18.81 22.83
CA GLN A 760 19.36 19.61 21.65
C GLN A 760 18.80 21.04 21.79
N GLY A 761 17.52 21.18 22.13
CA GLY A 761 16.95 22.50 22.37
C GLY A 761 17.60 23.24 23.55
N PHE A 762 18.06 22.54 24.59
CA PHE A 762 18.83 23.14 25.66
C PHE A 762 20.15 23.75 25.16
N PHE A 763 20.88 23.06 24.29
CA PHE A 763 22.09 23.60 23.68
C PHE A 763 21.81 24.73 22.69
N GLU A 764 20.77 24.63 21.88
CA GLU A 764 20.38 25.72 20.98
C GLU A 764 20.09 27.00 21.73
N GLY A 765 19.23 26.94 22.74
CA GLY A 765 18.93 28.07 23.59
C GLY A 765 20.13 28.57 24.41
N GLY A 766 20.90 27.65 24.96
CA GLY A 766 22.09 28.00 25.77
C GLY A 766 23.17 28.72 24.95
N ILE A 767 23.43 28.28 23.73
CA ILE A 767 24.41 28.92 22.82
C ILE A 767 23.90 30.32 22.42
N THR A 768 22.62 30.48 22.14
CA THR A 768 22.01 31.77 21.80
C THR A 768 22.10 32.74 22.96
N LEU A 769 21.78 32.30 24.17
CA LEU A 769 21.93 33.10 25.41
C LEU A 769 23.40 33.48 25.65
N PHE A 770 24.33 32.56 25.42
CA PHE A 770 25.76 32.85 25.56
C PHE A 770 26.23 33.90 24.57
N VAL A 771 25.80 33.86 23.32
CA VAL A 771 26.16 34.84 22.30
C VAL A 771 25.66 36.24 22.71
N PHE A 772 24.42 36.34 23.16
CA PHE A 772 23.88 37.61 23.66
C PHE A 772 24.65 38.13 24.90
N TRP A 773 24.88 37.28 25.86
CA TRP A 773 25.65 37.64 27.06
C TRP A 773 27.08 38.11 26.74
N TYR A 774 27.78 37.39 25.84
CA TYR A 774 29.12 37.75 25.40
C TYR A 774 29.11 39.10 24.70
N ALA A 775 28.19 39.35 23.76
CA ALA A 775 28.10 40.58 22.98
C ALA A 775 27.81 41.81 23.87
N THR A 776 26.92 41.65 24.86
CA THR A 776 26.46 42.75 25.72
C THR A 776 27.36 43.00 26.93
N HIS A 777 27.92 41.95 27.56
CA HIS A 777 28.63 42.07 28.85
C HIS A 777 30.16 41.91 28.73
N ILE A 778 30.63 41.18 27.74
CA ILE A 778 32.09 40.95 27.57
C ILE A 778 32.63 41.84 26.49
N ALA A 779 32.10 41.77 25.29
CA ALA A 779 32.58 42.60 24.16
C ALA A 779 32.07 44.04 24.20
N ASN A 780 31.01 44.31 25.00
CA ASN A 780 30.38 45.63 25.11
C ASN A 780 29.98 46.28 23.79
N TRP A 781 29.44 45.45 22.86
CA TRP A 781 28.97 45.93 21.55
C TRP A 781 27.62 46.66 21.62
N GLY A 782 26.94 46.58 22.77
CA GLY A 782 25.63 47.16 23.01
C GLY A 782 24.47 46.19 22.80
N ASN A 783 23.31 46.55 23.34
CA ASN A 783 22.12 45.72 23.32
C ASN A 783 21.58 45.46 21.91
N PRO A 784 21.48 46.45 20.99
CA PRO A 784 20.96 46.24 19.65
C PRO A 784 21.78 45.23 18.86
N VAL A 785 23.12 45.26 19.02
CA VAL A 785 24.03 44.31 18.39
C VAL A 785 23.87 42.94 19.03
N GLY A 786 23.72 42.87 20.34
CA GLY A 786 23.47 41.62 21.07
C GLY A 786 22.16 40.93 20.64
N GLU A 787 21.09 41.66 20.52
CA GLU A 787 19.79 41.18 20.03
C GLU A 787 19.89 40.65 18.57
N THR A 788 20.54 41.38 17.69
CA THR A 788 20.76 40.97 16.30
C THR A 788 21.63 39.70 16.23
N MET A 789 22.70 39.65 17.03
CA MET A 789 23.56 38.44 17.07
C MET A 789 22.81 37.26 17.64
N ALA A 790 21.96 37.46 18.64
CA ALA A 790 21.11 36.37 19.16
C ALA A 790 20.09 35.88 18.14
N PHE A 791 19.46 36.76 17.41
CA PHE A 791 18.54 36.44 16.34
C PHE A 791 19.25 35.63 15.20
N ALA A 792 20.38 36.14 14.74
CA ALA A 792 21.19 35.44 13.73
C ALA A 792 21.68 34.07 14.20
N THR A 793 22.13 33.98 15.45
CA THR A 793 22.57 32.71 16.03
C THR A 793 21.42 31.73 16.13
N LEU A 794 20.27 32.14 16.64
CA LEU A 794 19.12 31.24 16.80
C LEU A 794 18.61 30.70 15.44
N GLY A 795 18.50 31.56 14.45
CA GLY A 795 18.12 31.13 13.10
C GLY A 795 19.14 30.21 12.43
N LEU A 796 20.45 30.52 12.50
CA LEU A 796 21.49 29.70 11.91
C LEU A 796 21.71 28.38 12.65
N ILE A 797 21.62 28.38 13.99
CA ILE A 797 21.80 27.16 14.78
C ILE A 797 20.72 26.14 14.45
N GLN A 798 19.51 26.54 14.20
CA GLN A 798 18.44 25.64 13.78
C GLN A 798 18.71 25.06 12.38
N LEU A 799 19.24 25.83 11.44
CA LEU A 799 19.66 25.32 10.14
C LEU A 799 20.80 24.32 10.22
N PHE A 800 21.80 24.57 11.07
CA PHE A 800 22.88 23.61 11.34
C PHE A 800 22.34 22.38 12.08
N HIS A 801 21.42 22.58 13.02
CA HIS A 801 20.80 21.49 13.76
C HIS A 801 19.94 20.57 12.88
N ALA A 802 19.35 21.07 11.80
CA ALA A 802 18.64 20.25 10.82
C ALA A 802 19.48 19.08 10.27
N PHE A 803 20.82 19.27 10.17
CA PHE A 803 21.73 18.18 9.83
C PHE A 803 21.81 17.11 10.94
N ASN A 804 21.79 17.52 12.20
CA ASN A 804 21.90 16.62 13.34
C ASN A 804 20.72 15.65 13.45
N VAL A 805 19.51 16.07 13.08
CA VAL A 805 18.28 15.25 13.18
C VAL A 805 18.14 14.22 12.05
N LYS A 806 19.06 14.17 11.10
CA LYS A 806 19.06 13.13 10.06
C LYS A 806 19.15 11.71 10.63
N SER A 807 19.71 11.54 11.82
CA SER A 807 19.64 10.31 12.62
C SER A 807 19.73 10.64 14.10
N VAL A 808 19.03 9.86 14.93
CA VAL A 808 19.07 10.01 16.40
C VAL A 808 20.43 9.58 16.96
N TYR A 809 20.98 8.50 16.46
CA TYR A 809 22.19 7.87 17.01
C TYR A 809 23.40 7.87 16.09
N LYS A 810 23.20 7.80 14.75
CA LYS A 810 24.30 7.70 13.80
C LYS A 810 24.98 9.04 13.54
N SER A 811 26.28 8.98 13.26
CA SER A 811 27.03 10.19 12.92
C SER A 811 26.67 10.72 11.52
N LEU A 812 26.85 12.03 11.34
CA LEU A 812 26.65 12.67 10.01
C LEU A 812 27.55 12.09 8.92
N GLY A 813 28.75 11.61 9.29
CA GLY A 813 29.66 10.93 8.35
C GLY A 813 29.09 9.62 7.84
N THR A 814 28.38 8.88 8.70
CA THR A 814 27.75 7.59 8.33
C THR A 814 26.49 7.80 7.50
N VAL A 815 25.65 8.77 7.86
CA VAL A 815 24.38 9.06 7.17
C VAL A 815 24.63 9.78 5.83
N GLY A 816 25.70 10.56 5.73
CA GLY A 816 25.98 11.42 4.56
C GLY A 816 25.29 12.77 4.64
N ALA A 817 25.98 13.77 5.20
CA ALA A 817 25.42 15.10 5.48
C ALA A 817 24.76 15.78 4.27
N PHE A 818 25.33 15.65 3.07
CA PHE A 818 24.91 16.35 1.86
C PHE A 818 24.25 15.44 0.81
N LYS A 819 23.93 14.22 1.15
CA LYS A 819 23.41 13.20 0.22
C LYS A 819 22.03 13.55 -0.33
N ASN A 820 21.15 14.13 0.50
CA ASN A 820 19.83 14.59 0.11
C ASN A 820 19.92 15.99 -0.52
N LYS A 821 19.80 16.05 -1.85
CA LYS A 821 19.89 17.32 -2.61
C LYS A 821 18.76 18.29 -2.26
N MET A 822 17.54 17.77 -2.07
CA MET A 822 16.37 18.60 -1.71
C MET A 822 16.56 19.26 -0.35
N PHE A 823 17.12 18.53 0.60
CA PHE A 823 17.49 19.06 1.90
C PHE A 823 18.53 20.18 1.79
N ASN A 824 19.55 19.97 0.97
CA ASN A 824 20.58 21.00 0.75
C ASN A 824 20.01 22.29 0.17
N TYR A 825 19.09 22.16 -0.81
CA TYR A 825 18.37 23.31 -1.37
C TYR A 825 17.48 23.99 -0.34
N ALA A 826 16.76 23.23 0.48
CA ALA A 826 15.91 23.76 1.53
C ALA A 826 16.71 24.57 2.56
N ILE A 827 17.83 24.03 3.03
CA ILE A 827 18.76 24.75 3.93
C ILE A 827 19.29 26.04 3.30
N LEU A 828 19.68 26.00 2.02
CA LEU A 828 20.15 27.19 1.30
C LEU A 828 19.06 28.26 1.19
N VAL A 829 17.83 27.87 0.82
CA VAL A 829 16.70 28.80 0.71
C VAL A 829 16.41 29.43 2.07
N SER A 830 16.31 28.63 3.13
CA SER A 830 16.08 29.11 4.49
C SER A 830 17.20 30.04 4.98
N ALA A 831 18.45 29.72 4.69
CA ALA A 831 19.59 30.58 5.02
C ALA A 831 19.51 31.94 4.27
N VAL A 832 19.19 31.92 2.97
CA VAL A 832 19.01 33.15 2.20
C VAL A 832 17.87 34.00 2.75
N MET A 833 16.74 33.38 3.10
CA MET A 833 15.61 34.11 3.68
C MET A 833 15.93 34.70 5.05
N LEU A 834 16.66 33.96 5.91
CA LEU A 834 17.12 34.45 7.20
C LEU A 834 18.09 35.63 7.04
N LEU A 835 19.10 35.47 6.18
CA LEU A 835 20.11 36.52 5.97
C LEU A 835 19.54 37.75 5.26
N SER A 836 18.50 37.61 4.44
CA SER A 836 17.90 38.72 3.71
C SER A 836 17.36 39.80 4.66
N VAL A 837 16.75 39.44 5.77
CA VAL A 837 16.20 40.39 6.76
C VAL A 837 17.30 41.07 7.57
N MET A 838 18.52 40.56 7.54
CA MET A 838 19.68 41.12 8.28
C MET A 838 20.59 41.98 7.42
N VAL A 839 20.49 41.88 6.08
CA VAL A 839 21.44 42.53 5.16
C VAL A 839 20.76 43.55 4.24
N ILE A 840 19.51 43.26 3.82
CA ILE A 840 18.80 44.12 2.87
C ILE A 840 18.32 45.42 3.55
N PRO A 841 18.76 46.60 3.07
CA PRO A 841 18.27 47.89 3.55
C PRO A 841 16.73 47.99 3.43
N GLY A 842 16.06 48.43 4.45
CA GLY A 842 14.60 48.45 4.53
C GLY A 842 14.05 47.27 5.30
N LEU A 843 14.49 46.04 5.01
CA LEU A 843 14.16 44.86 5.83
C LEU A 843 14.84 44.95 7.21
N THR A 844 16.09 45.35 7.27
CA THR A 844 16.81 45.58 8.52
C THR A 844 16.09 46.58 9.45
N THR A 845 15.43 47.60 8.91
CA THR A 845 14.64 48.55 9.68
C THR A 845 13.34 47.94 10.18
N VAL A 846 12.68 47.11 9.34
CA VAL A 846 11.42 46.46 9.70
C VAL A 846 11.64 45.43 10.81
N PHE A 847 12.75 44.72 10.77
CA PHE A 847 13.10 43.68 11.78
C PHE A 847 13.88 44.24 12.95
N ASP A 848 14.12 45.53 12.99
CA ASP A 848 14.90 46.22 14.04
C ASP A 848 16.25 45.55 14.31
N VAL A 849 17.00 45.26 13.26
CA VAL A 849 18.32 44.60 13.35
C VAL A 849 19.45 45.57 13.06
N ALA A 850 20.50 45.48 13.86
CA ALA A 850 21.75 46.22 13.66
C ALA A 850 22.59 45.59 12.56
N ILE A 851 23.37 46.38 11.84
CA ILE A 851 24.33 45.87 10.87
C ILE A 851 25.55 45.28 11.61
N LEU A 852 25.79 43.98 11.42
CA LEU A 852 26.89 43.28 12.06
C LEU A 852 28.19 43.43 11.28
N THR A 853 29.31 43.53 12.03
CA THR A 853 30.68 43.55 11.45
C THR A 853 31.08 42.10 11.07
N ALA A 854 32.15 41.96 10.27
CA ALA A 854 32.69 40.66 9.88
C ALA A 854 33.14 39.80 11.08
N GLU A 855 33.65 40.41 12.14
CA GLU A 855 34.05 39.76 13.38
C GLU A 855 32.80 39.19 14.11
N GLN A 856 31.73 39.99 14.19
CA GLN A 856 30.48 39.59 14.80
C GLN A 856 29.81 38.45 14.02
N TRP A 857 29.79 38.50 12.70
CA TRP A 857 29.32 37.41 11.84
C TRP A 857 30.14 36.15 12.01
N LEU A 858 31.46 36.25 12.12
CA LEU A 858 32.32 35.10 12.33
C LEU A 858 32.00 34.43 13.69
N PHE A 859 31.78 35.26 14.71
CA PHE A 859 31.40 34.77 16.04
C PHE A 859 30.02 34.05 16.01
N VAL A 860 29.04 34.66 15.37
CA VAL A 860 27.68 34.10 15.22
C VAL A 860 27.71 32.77 14.47
N VAL A 861 28.37 32.72 13.34
CA VAL A 861 28.47 31.48 12.53
C VAL A 861 29.23 30.40 13.28
N GLY A 862 30.32 30.74 13.96
CA GLY A 862 31.08 29.81 14.76
C GLY A 862 30.29 29.24 15.94
N ALA A 863 29.54 30.09 16.64
CA ALA A 863 28.67 29.69 17.73
C ALA A 863 27.52 28.81 17.23
N ALA A 864 26.84 29.20 16.16
CA ALA A 864 25.77 28.41 15.57
C ALA A 864 26.24 27.04 15.08
N PHE A 865 27.38 26.98 14.41
CA PHE A 865 27.98 25.74 13.93
C PHE A 865 28.37 24.79 15.08
N SER A 866 28.69 25.31 16.26
CA SER A 866 29.11 24.49 17.41
C SER A 866 28.09 23.43 17.84
N ILE A 867 26.82 23.61 17.49
CA ILE A 867 25.76 22.61 17.77
C ILE A 867 26.06 21.28 17.06
N VAL A 868 26.68 21.29 15.88
CA VAL A 868 26.98 20.08 15.13
C VAL A 868 27.97 19.19 15.90
N PRO A 869 29.19 19.64 16.26
CA PRO A 869 30.11 18.79 17.03
C PRO A 869 29.58 18.44 18.43
N ILE A 870 28.82 19.32 19.09
CA ILE A 870 28.21 19.03 20.40
C ILE A 870 27.27 17.83 20.29
N VAL A 871 26.36 17.86 19.32
CA VAL A 871 25.41 16.76 19.11
C VAL A 871 26.11 15.47 18.63
N GLU A 872 27.13 15.58 17.78
CA GLU A 872 27.92 14.43 17.35
C GLU A 872 28.65 13.75 18.54
N ILE A 873 29.18 14.54 19.48
CA ILE A 873 29.77 13.99 20.73
C ILE A 873 28.67 13.32 21.57
N ALA A 874 27.52 13.94 21.74
CA ALA A 874 26.39 13.36 22.47
C ALA A 874 25.94 12.02 21.85
N LYS A 875 25.83 11.96 20.54
CA LYS A 875 25.52 10.69 19.81
C LYS A 875 26.64 9.63 20.01
N ALA A 876 27.89 10.04 20.00
CA ALA A 876 29.00 9.10 20.26
C ALA A 876 28.95 8.52 21.68
N ILE A 877 28.59 9.33 22.67
CA ILE A 877 28.37 8.88 24.05
C ILE A 877 27.20 7.93 24.15
N MET A 878 26.08 8.25 23.51
CA MET A 878 24.87 7.39 23.51
C MET A 878 25.15 6.04 22.86
N ARG A 879 25.90 5.99 21.74
CA ARG A 879 26.35 4.73 21.13
C ARG A 879 27.27 3.95 22.04
N ALA A 880 28.22 4.63 22.72
CA ALA A 880 29.13 3.97 23.67
C ALA A 880 28.38 3.37 24.87
N MET A 881 27.25 3.94 25.25
CA MET A 881 26.34 3.40 26.28
C MET A 881 25.39 2.29 25.75
N GLY A 882 25.45 1.99 24.45
CA GLY A 882 24.62 0.95 23.85
C GLY A 882 23.15 1.33 23.62
N MET A 883 22.80 2.61 23.71
CA MET A 883 21.42 3.10 23.53
C MET A 883 20.91 3.00 22.08
N ASP A 884 21.79 2.69 21.14
CA ASP A 884 21.46 2.45 19.72
C ASP A 884 21.04 1.01 19.42
N LYS A 885 21.05 0.13 20.43
CA LYS A 885 20.76 -1.29 20.30
C LYS A 885 19.38 -1.70 20.84
N ASP A 886 18.72 -0.82 21.53
CA ASP A 886 17.38 -0.96 22.05
C ASP A 886 16.39 -0.33 21.04
#